data_c6cefc8ac51ce8e293276552a8cc032e
#
_entry.id   c6cefc8ac51ce8e293276552a8cc032e
#
_cell.length_a   1.000
_cell.length_b   1.000
_cell.length_c   1.000
_cell.angle_alpha   90.00
_cell.angle_beta   90.00
_cell.angle_gamma   90.00
#
_symmetry.space_group_name_H-M   'P 1'
#
loop_
_entity.id
_entity.type
_entity.pdbx_description
1 polymer ?
#
loop_
_entity_poly.entity_id
_entity_poly.type
_entity_poly.pdbx_seq_one_letter_code
_entity_poly.pdbx_strand_id
1 'polypeptide(L)'
;MSMTMLTILQMTGIFALYSVITVGIPALFFHGKVRDKRALERFMVYFTIGNFYIMHIVFALELMHIANRITLITAAVGIAALAYIIKALRKGKISENECLNRALERIIAMLTVLHKGLEGIIGFKTFVKMLFRSLYTQFGRLIRKIFSFVKNNLIETLLFATLAACLVWVYGQNYANLYGYAFSDLPVHNYWINAMDENNIFAAGVYPFGYHCIVFYMHKVFGIDTYVLLRVLGFTQTFYIYIMLLLFIKGICRSRYAAYAGCLVYAGYDIYNLECTRRYLGALPQEYGMLFILPAVYFAIKFFKVRKTEIDEGLLKKKWHVDSSWYLVGFALNFAMTIAVHFYDTVIAGIFCAGIMIGFAFRFFRPRYLGRIVITVLAAVIIGVLPMGIAVAQGKPLQGSIGWGINVILGKASQSSTTSSDVNKEADKEAQEEKETKAVTDGNTGNAAAGSSEGASATGGNSDSSSAAGSQTSQSGSNSENSSNSGGNVGGNSSNSGGIAALLTKAYKNIDAGLTANVLRFMIDYFLPVVLACAALAALTGILMLIFHRWRYVAGYNVTQYGAVLVSVAAMSVLMLVLVSLKRLGLPELMDYNRARVYYAYLLTILMSVIVDIPCVLLGGVFRKRWIANLLSLAAGVAVIALGFGYNLVRQPFTTSRLETNGAITCLTNIIHDNKDNTWTIVSANDELRMLYGHGYHYEPITFVHLRESKHDNRRITINTEYVYFYVEKRPLDYLHPYAGSGQMVSEEGAARSTPAGSGITVYYGENRWVIMSKMYYWAQKFMKLYPDEMTVYYEDDEFVCYRLKQNPYSLYNLAID
;
A
#
# COMPACT_ATOMS: atom_id res chain seq x y z
N MET A 1 -1.27 28.84 -6.68
CA MET A 1 -0.44 28.00 -5.77
C MET A 1 0.26 26.98 -6.63
N SER A 2 1.55 26.69 -6.44
CA SER A 2 2.22 25.67 -7.26
C SER A 2 1.65 24.28 -6.97
N MET A 3 1.65 23.38 -7.96
CA MET A 3 1.17 21.98 -7.80
C MET A 3 1.93 21.25 -6.69
N THR A 4 3.23 21.45 -6.59
CA THR A 4 4.05 20.88 -5.49
C THR A 4 3.55 21.33 -4.12
N MET A 5 3.24 22.63 -3.96
CA MET A 5 2.72 23.15 -2.68
C MET A 5 1.33 22.57 -2.36
N LEU A 6 0.46 22.45 -3.37
CA LEU A 6 -0.85 21.81 -3.23
C LEU A 6 -0.69 20.35 -2.80
N THR A 7 0.20 19.60 -3.44
CA THR A 7 0.46 18.19 -3.08
C THR A 7 0.98 18.05 -1.65
N ILE A 8 1.88 18.92 -1.20
CA ILE A 8 2.38 18.92 0.18
C ILE A 8 1.24 19.18 1.17
N LEU A 9 0.35 20.12 0.86
CA LEU A 9 -0.82 20.40 1.70
C LEU A 9 -1.80 19.21 1.73
N GLN A 10 -2.05 18.58 0.57
CA GLN A 10 -2.88 17.37 0.49
C GLN A 10 -2.27 16.22 1.29
N MET A 11 -0.98 15.94 1.13
CA MET A 11 -0.27 14.92 1.92
C MET A 11 -0.38 15.16 3.42
N THR A 12 -0.13 16.41 3.85
CA THR A 12 -0.18 16.77 5.27
C THR A 12 -1.61 16.68 5.81
N GLY A 13 -2.59 17.17 5.05
CA GLY A 13 -4.00 17.13 5.42
C GLY A 13 -4.53 15.70 5.53
N ILE A 14 -4.22 14.85 4.55
CA ILE A 14 -4.62 13.43 4.53
C ILE A 14 -3.93 12.67 5.66
N PHE A 15 -2.63 12.91 5.91
CA PHE A 15 -1.92 12.32 7.05
C PHE A 15 -2.57 12.70 8.38
N ALA A 16 -2.89 13.97 8.58
CA ALA A 16 -3.54 14.46 9.78
C ALA A 16 -4.94 13.85 9.95
N LEU A 17 -5.75 13.88 8.89
CA LEU A 17 -7.10 13.33 8.87
C LEU A 17 -7.08 11.83 9.20
N TYR A 18 -6.27 11.05 8.47
CA TYR A 18 -6.12 9.61 8.72
C TYR A 18 -5.70 9.33 10.17
N SER A 19 -4.73 10.10 10.70
CA SER A 19 -4.28 9.96 12.09
C SER A 19 -5.39 10.27 13.10
N VAL A 20 -6.20 11.28 12.84
CA VAL A 20 -7.33 11.64 13.71
C VAL A 20 -8.38 10.53 13.72
N ILE A 21 -8.80 10.04 12.57
CA ILE A 21 -9.87 9.03 12.50
C ILE A 21 -9.40 7.65 12.99
N THR A 22 -8.15 7.25 12.72
CA THR A 22 -7.67 5.91 13.07
C THR A 22 -7.02 5.81 14.45
N VAL A 23 -6.49 6.90 14.99
CA VAL A 23 -5.79 6.92 16.29
C VAL A 23 -6.43 7.91 17.26
N GLY A 24 -6.68 9.14 16.82
CA GLY A 24 -7.14 10.22 17.69
C GLY A 24 -8.52 9.97 18.29
N ILE A 25 -9.52 9.68 17.45
CA ILE A 25 -10.89 9.36 17.89
C ILE A 25 -10.90 8.10 18.77
N PRO A 26 -10.31 6.95 18.37
CA PRO A 26 -10.24 5.79 19.26
C PRO A 26 -9.54 6.08 20.58
N ALA A 27 -8.52 6.94 20.60
CA ALA A 27 -7.87 7.32 21.85
C ALA A 27 -8.82 8.04 22.83
N LEU A 28 -9.74 8.88 22.34
CA LEU A 28 -10.72 9.53 23.19
C LEU A 28 -11.62 8.52 23.92
N PHE A 29 -12.07 7.49 23.20
CA PHE A 29 -13.00 6.50 23.76
C PHE A 29 -12.33 5.42 24.61
N PHE A 30 -11.12 5.00 24.26
CA PHE A 30 -10.46 3.84 24.85
C PHE A 30 -9.33 4.17 25.81
N HIS A 31 -8.90 5.45 25.94
CA HIS A 31 -7.77 5.82 26.79
C HIS A 31 -7.92 5.34 28.23
N GLY A 32 -9.11 5.48 28.82
CA GLY A 32 -9.35 5.04 30.19
C GLY A 32 -9.15 3.54 30.42
N LYS A 33 -9.41 2.70 29.38
CA LYS A 33 -9.25 1.24 29.46
C LYS A 33 -7.82 0.75 29.31
N VAL A 34 -6.96 1.53 28.65
CA VAL A 34 -5.59 1.16 28.32
C VAL A 34 -4.54 2.09 28.94
N ARG A 35 -4.96 2.90 29.93
CA ARG A 35 -4.11 3.92 30.59
C ARG A 35 -2.87 3.29 31.26
N ASP A 36 -3.01 2.10 31.80
CA ASP A 36 -1.96 1.31 32.45
C ASP A 36 -0.97 0.69 31.46
N LYS A 37 -1.31 0.61 30.18
CA LYS A 37 -0.46 0.01 29.16
C LYS A 37 0.61 1.00 28.68
N ARG A 38 1.70 0.46 28.11
CA ARG A 38 2.77 1.28 27.52
C ARG A 38 2.22 2.15 26.38
N ALA A 39 2.84 3.28 26.11
CA ALA A 39 2.44 4.19 25.04
C ALA A 39 2.37 3.49 23.66
N LEU A 40 3.34 2.64 23.37
CA LEU A 40 3.36 1.82 22.13
C LEU A 40 2.16 0.87 22.03
N GLU A 41 1.77 0.22 23.13
CA GLU A 41 0.61 -0.68 23.15
C GLU A 41 -0.68 0.10 22.97
N ARG A 42 -0.79 1.25 23.63
CA ARG A 42 -1.94 2.15 23.46
C ARG A 42 -2.11 2.59 22.01
N PHE A 43 -1.02 2.98 21.36
CA PHE A 43 -1.03 3.38 19.96
C PHE A 43 -1.52 2.25 19.06
N MET A 44 -0.95 1.04 19.19
CA MET A 44 -1.37 -0.14 18.41
C MET A 44 -2.85 -0.46 18.63
N VAL A 45 -3.35 -0.37 19.88
CA VAL A 45 -4.77 -0.61 20.19
C VAL A 45 -5.67 0.42 19.53
N TYR A 46 -5.33 1.71 19.60
CA TYR A 46 -6.14 2.76 18.97
C TYR A 46 -6.19 2.57 17.45
N PHE A 47 -5.03 2.37 16.85
CA PHE A 47 -4.91 2.15 15.42
C PHE A 47 -5.71 0.93 14.95
N THR A 48 -5.59 -0.19 15.65
CA THR A 48 -6.34 -1.43 15.38
C THR A 48 -7.85 -1.17 15.42
N ILE A 49 -8.33 -0.57 16.51
CA ILE A 49 -9.77 -0.33 16.70
C ILE A 49 -10.30 0.66 15.66
N GLY A 50 -9.55 1.73 15.35
CA GLY A 50 -9.98 2.75 14.39
C GLY A 50 -10.16 2.17 12.99
N ASN A 51 -9.15 1.47 12.48
CA ASN A 51 -9.22 0.85 11.16
C ASN A 51 -10.29 -0.25 11.08
N PHE A 52 -10.32 -1.14 12.07
CA PHE A 52 -11.33 -2.20 12.13
C PHE A 52 -12.76 -1.65 12.11
N TYR A 53 -13.01 -0.63 12.91
CA TYR A 53 -14.33 -0.01 13.04
C TYR A 53 -14.81 0.61 11.74
N ILE A 54 -13.96 1.45 11.11
CA ILE A 54 -14.31 2.12 9.84
C ILE A 54 -14.54 1.08 8.75
N MET A 55 -13.63 0.13 8.61
CA MET A 55 -13.66 -0.90 7.59
C MET A 55 -14.98 -1.69 7.64
N HIS A 56 -15.39 -2.11 8.84
CA HIS A 56 -16.60 -2.93 9.01
C HIS A 56 -17.90 -2.14 8.91
N ILE A 57 -17.90 -0.85 9.28
CA ILE A 57 -19.05 0.03 9.02
C ILE A 57 -19.29 0.18 7.52
N VAL A 58 -18.22 0.44 6.76
CA VAL A 58 -18.33 0.57 5.29
C VAL A 58 -18.80 -0.74 4.68
N PHE A 59 -18.19 -1.88 5.01
CA PHE A 59 -18.66 -3.17 4.54
C PHE A 59 -20.13 -3.42 4.84
N ALA A 60 -20.58 -3.14 6.06
CA ALA A 60 -21.97 -3.37 6.45
C ALA A 60 -22.95 -2.50 5.65
N LEU A 61 -22.66 -1.21 5.48
CA LEU A 61 -23.54 -0.29 4.77
C LEU A 61 -23.53 -0.52 3.26
N GLU A 62 -22.38 -0.87 2.68
CA GLU A 62 -22.25 -1.21 1.27
C GLU A 62 -22.99 -2.51 0.93
N LEU A 63 -22.84 -3.55 1.73
CA LEU A 63 -23.55 -4.82 1.53
C LEU A 63 -25.07 -4.70 1.73
N MET A 64 -25.52 -3.66 2.45
CA MET A 64 -26.94 -3.31 2.56
C MET A 64 -27.39 -2.31 1.48
N HIS A 65 -26.53 -1.87 0.58
CA HIS A 65 -26.79 -0.87 -0.47
C HIS A 65 -27.31 0.48 0.05
N ILE A 66 -26.88 0.90 1.23
CA ILE A 66 -27.30 2.17 1.89
C ILE A 66 -26.12 3.06 2.26
N ALA A 67 -24.93 2.79 1.74
CA ALA A 67 -23.73 3.57 2.02
C ALA A 67 -23.83 4.94 1.34
N ASN A 68 -24.03 5.97 2.14
CA ASN A 68 -23.94 7.36 1.72
C ASN A 68 -23.32 8.21 2.84
N ARG A 69 -23.03 9.47 2.57
CA ARG A 69 -22.39 10.37 3.52
C ARG A 69 -23.10 10.41 4.87
N ILE A 70 -24.44 10.51 4.86
CA ILE A 70 -25.25 10.62 6.08
C ILE A 70 -25.24 9.32 6.86
N THR A 71 -25.46 8.16 6.19
CA THR A 71 -25.49 6.85 6.85
C THR A 71 -24.13 6.46 7.41
N LEU A 72 -23.03 6.77 6.70
CA LEU A 72 -21.66 6.52 7.18
C LEU A 72 -21.36 7.34 8.45
N ILE A 73 -21.68 8.63 8.47
CA ILE A 73 -21.50 9.48 9.65
C ILE A 73 -22.39 9.01 10.79
N THR A 74 -23.68 8.78 10.50
CA THR A 74 -24.67 8.35 11.51
C THR A 74 -24.29 7.00 12.11
N ALA A 75 -23.88 6.03 11.32
CA ALA A 75 -23.42 4.72 11.82
C ALA A 75 -22.15 4.88 12.67
N ALA A 76 -21.17 5.64 12.18
CA ALA A 76 -19.90 5.83 12.89
C ALA A 76 -20.10 6.51 14.25
N VAL A 77 -20.92 7.54 14.31
CA VAL A 77 -21.23 8.26 15.57
C VAL A 77 -22.26 7.49 16.41
N GLY A 78 -23.32 6.99 15.79
CA GLY A 78 -24.44 6.34 16.47
C GLY A 78 -24.05 5.05 17.18
N ILE A 79 -23.26 4.17 16.53
CA ILE A 79 -22.77 2.93 17.16
C ILE A 79 -21.86 3.26 18.36
N ALA A 80 -20.98 4.25 18.21
CA ALA A 80 -20.10 4.68 19.31
C ALA A 80 -20.90 5.29 20.47
N ALA A 81 -21.89 6.14 20.17
CA ALA A 81 -22.78 6.74 21.15
C ALA A 81 -23.63 5.67 21.86
N LEU A 82 -24.23 4.74 21.12
CA LEU A 82 -25.01 3.64 21.67
C LEU A 82 -24.17 2.76 22.61
N ALA A 83 -22.97 2.39 22.19
CA ALA A 83 -22.05 1.61 23.02
C ALA A 83 -21.69 2.35 24.32
N TYR A 84 -21.53 3.67 24.25
CA TYR A 84 -21.30 4.52 25.42
C TYR A 84 -22.52 4.58 26.34
N ILE A 85 -23.71 4.78 25.79
CA ILE A 85 -25.00 4.84 26.55
C ILE A 85 -25.25 3.49 27.23
N ILE A 86 -25.15 2.37 26.52
CA ILE A 86 -25.32 1.02 27.10
C ILE A 86 -24.36 0.81 28.28
N LYS A 87 -23.11 1.24 28.10
CA LYS A 87 -22.10 1.12 29.17
C LYS A 87 -22.48 2.00 30.38
N ALA A 88 -22.96 3.23 30.15
CA ALA A 88 -23.39 4.14 31.19
C ALA A 88 -24.60 3.57 31.98
N LEU A 89 -25.62 3.05 31.26
CA LEU A 89 -26.78 2.42 31.85
C LEU A 89 -26.43 1.17 32.69
N ARG A 90 -25.56 0.31 32.20
CA ARG A 90 -25.15 -0.92 32.92
C ARG A 90 -24.35 -0.65 34.19
N LYS A 91 -23.63 0.45 34.27
CA LYS A 91 -22.76 0.75 35.43
C LYS A 91 -23.33 1.76 36.41
N GLY A 92 -24.45 2.39 36.09
CA GLY A 92 -25.05 3.45 36.91
C GLY A 92 -24.17 4.69 37.10
N LYS A 93 -23.05 4.77 36.40
CA LYS A 93 -22.09 5.88 36.44
C LYS A 93 -21.60 6.21 35.01
N ILE A 94 -21.87 7.44 34.60
CA ILE A 94 -21.44 7.98 33.30
C ILE A 94 -19.88 8.11 33.19
N SER A 95 -19.14 7.97 34.27
CA SER A 95 -17.91 8.71 34.46
C SER A 95 -16.62 7.90 34.65
N GLU A 96 -16.38 6.78 33.97
CA GLU A 96 -15.04 6.19 34.00
C GLU A 96 -14.07 6.69 32.92
N ASN A 97 -14.55 7.42 31.93
CA ASN A 97 -13.70 7.93 30.87
C ASN A 97 -13.42 9.44 31.06
N GLU A 98 -12.55 9.77 32.01
CA GLU A 98 -12.16 11.18 32.27
C GLU A 98 -11.71 11.93 31.01
N CYS A 99 -11.12 11.24 30.03
CA CYS A 99 -10.64 11.88 28.81
C CYS A 99 -11.82 12.29 27.92
N LEU A 100 -12.81 11.41 27.75
CA LEU A 100 -14.02 11.71 26.99
C LEU A 100 -14.88 12.75 27.70
N ASN A 101 -15.06 12.63 29.02
CA ASN A 101 -15.83 13.61 29.81
C ASN A 101 -15.19 15.00 29.71
N ARG A 102 -13.89 15.14 29.86
CA ARG A 102 -13.17 16.41 29.67
C ARG A 102 -13.28 16.93 28.24
N ALA A 103 -13.31 16.06 27.23
CA ALA A 103 -13.54 16.47 25.84
C ALA A 103 -14.98 16.97 25.63
N LEU A 104 -15.98 16.24 26.15
CA LEU A 104 -17.38 16.62 26.09
C LEU A 104 -17.66 17.92 26.86
N GLU A 105 -17.13 18.07 28.07
CA GLU A 105 -17.21 19.31 28.84
C GLU A 105 -16.67 20.53 28.08
N ARG A 106 -15.56 20.32 27.35
CA ARG A 106 -14.96 21.36 26.51
C ARG A 106 -15.81 21.70 25.30
N ILE A 107 -16.35 20.65 24.63
CA ILE A 107 -17.25 20.84 23.49
C ILE A 107 -18.54 21.57 23.95
N ILE A 108 -19.13 21.15 25.06
CA ILE A 108 -20.31 21.79 25.61
C ILE A 108 -20.00 23.24 25.99
N ALA A 109 -18.89 23.50 26.66
CA ALA A 109 -18.47 24.85 26.98
C ALA A 109 -18.27 25.72 25.73
N MET A 110 -17.65 25.13 24.67
CA MET A 110 -17.46 25.84 23.41
C MET A 110 -18.80 26.11 22.70
N LEU A 111 -19.70 25.11 22.65
CA LEU A 111 -21.03 25.24 22.07
C LEU A 111 -21.88 26.27 22.85
N THR A 112 -21.78 26.32 24.18
CA THR A 112 -22.45 27.31 25.01
C THR A 112 -21.96 28.73 24.73
N VAL A 113 -20.65 28.90 24.52
CA VAL A 113 -20.07 30.19 24.14
C VAL A 113 -20.52 30.60 22.73
N LEU A 114 -20.55 29.63 21.80
CA LEU A 114 -21.01 29.82 20.42
C LEU A 114 -22.49 30.23 20.40
N HIS A 115 -23.33 29.51 21.13
CA HIS A 115 -24.78 29.81 21.29
C HIS A 115 -25.01 31.21 21.84
N LYS A 116 -24.35 31.56 22.94
CA LYS A 116 -24.42 32.91 23.51
C LYS A 116 -23.92 34.02 22.56
N GLY A 117 -22.94 33.67 21.67
CA GLY A 117 -22.44 34.56 20.62
C GLY A 117 -23.48 34.77 19.51
N LEU A 118 -24.13 33.69 19.07
CA LEU A 118 -25.15 33.70 18.03
C LEU A 118 -26.43 34.40 18.47
N GLU A 119 -26.82 34.24 19.73
CA GLU A 119 -27.99 34.93 20.32
C GLU A 119 -27.74 36.42 20.65
N GLY A 120 -26.55 36.93 20.38
CA GLY A 120 -26.18 38.30 20.66
C GLY A 120 -26.05 38.67 22.16
N ILE A 121 -26.13 37.68 23.04
CA ILE A 121 -26.00 37.87 24.52
C ILE A 121 -24.58 38.35 24.85
N ILE A 122 -23.62 37.98 24.02
CA ILE A 122 -22.22 38.38 24.14
C ILE A 122 -21.84 39.15 22.87
N GLY A 123 -21.39 40.41 23.00
CA GLY A 123 -20.93 41.19 21.87
C GLY A 123 -19.78 40.43 21.10
N PHE A 124 -19.79 40.53 19.77
CA PHE A 124 -18.88 39.80 18.86
C PHE A 124 -17.40 39.91 19.28
N LYS A 125 -16.96 41.11 19.71
CA LYS A 125 -15.60 41.34 20.20
C LYS A 125 -15.26 40.50 21.43
N THR A 126 -16.22 40.35 22.38
CA THR A 126 -16.05 39.53 23.59
C THR A 126 -16.07 38.04 23.24
N PHE A 127 -16.96 37.63 22.36
CA PHE A 127 -17.03 36.26 21.83
C PHE A 127 -15.68 35.84 21.21
N VAL A 128 -15.17 36.62 20.28
CA VAL A 128 -13.88 36.38 19.61
C VAL A 128 -12.72 36.33 20.63
N LYS A 129 -12.70 37.26 21.60
CA LYS A 129 -11.69 37.26 22.67
C LYS A 129 -11.76 36.01 23.55
N MET A 130 -12.96 35.53 23.88
CA MET A 130 -13.16 34.30 24.68
C MET A 130 -12.72 33.06 23.90
N LEU A 131 -13.07 32.98 22.63
CA LEU A 131 -12.66 31.88 21.73
C LEU A 131 -11.15 31.83 21.59
N PHE A 132 -10.51 32.94 21.25
CA PHE A 132 -9.06 33.03 21.16
C PHE A 132 -8.35 32.72 22.48
N ARG A 133 -8.86 33.18 23.61
CA ARG A 133 -8.30 32.88 24.92
C ARG A 133 -8.40 31.39 25.27
N SER A 134 -9.53 30.76 24.93
CA SER A 134 -9.72 29.31 25.09
C SER A 134 -8.76 28.50 24.22
N LEU A 135 -8.68 28.85 22.93
CA LEU A 135 -7.75 28.22 21.98
C LEU A 135 -6.30 28.40 22.42
N TYR A 136 -5.90 29.63 22.79
CA TYR A 136 -4.54 29.93 23.26
C TYR A 136 -4.15 29.15 24.52
N THR A 137 -5.06 29.04 25.49
CA THR A 137 -4.81 28.27 26.73
C THR A 137 -4.71 26.78 26.46
N GLN A 138 -5.52 26.24 25.55
CA GLN A 138 -5.43 24.82 25.18
C GLN A 138 -4.16 24.51 24.37
N PHE A 139 -3.83 25.39 23.44
CA PHE A 139 -2.59 25.30 22.65
C PHE A 139 -1.36 25.42 23.54
N GLY A 140 -1.34 26.37 24.47
CA GLY A 140 -0.26 26.51 25.45
C GLY A 140 -0.10 25.31 26.41
N ARG A 141 -1.21 24.61 26.75
CA ARG A 141 -1.14 23.34 27.51
C ARG A 141 -0.59 22.21 26.66
N LEU A 142 -1.00 22.14 25.40
CA LEU A 142 -0.49 21.13 24.45
C LEU A 142 1.00 21.32 24.23
N ILE A 143 1.44 22.54 23.94
CA ILE A 143 2.88 22.86 23.75
C ILE A 143 3.68 22.50 25.00
N ARG A 144 3.22 22.86 26.19
CA ARG A 144 3.90 22.49 27.45
C ARG A 144 4.02 20.99 27.64
N LYS A 145 2.99 20.21 27.28
CA LYS A 145 3.04 18.73 27.31
C LYS A 145 4.03 18.19 26.32
N ILE A 146 4.02 18.71 25.09
CA ILE A 146 4.99 18.31 24.03
C ILE A 146 6.41 18.65 24.49
N PHE A 147 6.64 19.85 24.97
CA PHE A 147 7.96 20.29 25.46
C PHE A 147 8.45 19.45 26.62
N SER A 148 7.59 19.15 27.59
CA SER A 148 7.93 18.25 28.71
C SER A 148 8.24 16.84 28.24
N PHE A 149 7.49 16.32 27.24
CA PHE A 149 7.77 15.01 26.65
C PHE A 149 9.12 15.01 25.94
N VAL A 150 9.39 16.00 25.10
CA VAL A 150 10.65 16.17 24.38
C VAL A 150 11.82 16.25 25.35
N LYS A 151 11.73 17.12 26.37
CA LYS A 151 12.76 17.27 27.40
C LYS A 151 13.08 15.95 28.12
N ASN A 152 12.07 15.17 28.45
CA ASN A 152 12.22 13.91 29.17
C ASN A 152 12.68 12.74 28.28
N ASN A 153 12.54 12.87 26.96
CA ASN A 153 12.88 11.83 25.99
C ASN A 153 13.69 12.40 24.80
N LEU A 154 14.61 13.32 25.07
CA LEU A 154 15.32 14.10 24.04
C LEU A 154 15.96 13.21 22.98
N ILE A 155 16.75 12.20 23.38
CA ILE A 155 17.43 11.29 22.44
C ILE A 155 16.42 10.54 21.56
N GLU A 156 15.34 10.00 22.15
CA GLU A 156 14.32 9.30 21.36
C GLU A 156 13.58 10.24 20.41
N THR A 157 13.32 11.47 20.85
CA THR A 157 12.68 12.48 20.01
C THR A 157 13.57 12.86 18.82
N LEU A 158 14.87 13.04 19.06
CA LEU A 158 15.83 13.32 17.99
C LEU A 158 15.94 12.15 17.01
N LEU A 159 16.07 10.92 17.51
CA LEU A 159 16.13 9.73 16.65
C LEU A 159 14.83 9.55 15.83
N PHE A 160 13.67 9.82 16.43
CA PHE A 160 12.40 9.78 15.72
C PHE A 160 12.29 10.90 14.68
N ALA A 161 12.72 12.11 15.00
CA ALA A 161 12.75 13.23 14.06
C ALA A 161 13.70 12.93 12.87
N THR A 162 14.87 12.33 13.16
CA THR A 162 15.80 11.88 12.10
C THR A 162 15.16 10.82 11.20
N LEU A 163 14.46 9.84 11.78
CA LEU A 163 13.74 8.84 11.00
C LEU A 163 12.64 9.49 10.13
N ALA A 164 11.84 10.38 10.70
CA ALA A 164 10.81 11.10 9.97
C ALA A 164 11.39 11.95 8.83
N ALA A 165 12.49 12.67 9.10
CA ALA A 165 13.20 13.45 8.07
C ALA A 165 13.75 12.54 6.95
N CYS A 166 14.30 11.38 7.32
CA CYS A 166 14.77 10.38 6.36
C CYS A 166 13.62 9.88 5.46
N LEU A 167 12.45 9.58 6.02
CA LEU A 167 11.28 9.15 5.26
C LEU A 167 10.77 10.25 4.32
N VAL A 168 10.75 11.50 4.78
CA VAL A 168 10.40 12.65 3.93
C VAL A 168 11.42 12.82 2.82
N TRP A 169 12.70 12.66 3.11
CA TRP A 169 13.77 12.74 2.12
C TRP A 169 13.69 11.63 1.08
N VAL A 170 13.56 10.37 1.51
CA VAL A 170 13.61 9.21 0.61
C VAL A 170 12.33 9.07 -0.21
N TYR A 171 11.16 9.23 0.42
CA TYR A 171 9.87 8.97 -0.23
C TYR A 171 9.09 10.24 -0.56
N GLY A 172 9.16 11.27 0.30
CA GLY A 172 8.33 12.46 0.18
C GLY A 172 8.58 13.26 -1.08
N GLN A 173 9.82 13.30 -1.57
CA GLN A 173 10.16 14.01 -2.82
C GLN A 173 9.46 13.41 -4.03
N ASN A 174 9.34 12.08 -4.09
CA ASN A 174 8.61 11.42 -5.16
C ASN A 174 7.15 11.86 -5.19
N TYR A 175 6.46 11.83 -4.03
CA TYR A 175 5.08 12.27 -3.96
C TYR A 175 4.88 13.75 -4.30
N ALA A 176 5.84 14.59 -3.93
CA ALA A 176 5.77 16.03 -4.25
C ALA A 176 5.95 16.33 -5.75
N ASN A 177 6.64 15.46 -6.47
CA ASN A 177 7.00 15.66 -7.89
C ASN A 177 6.21 14.77 -8.86
N LEU A 178 5.58 13.68 -8.38
CA LEU A 178 4.75 12.80 -9.19
C LEU A 178 3.30 13.29 -9.15
N TYR A 179 2.78 13.69 -10.30
CA TYR A 179 1.40 14.19 -10.40
C TYR A 179 0.39 13.10 -10.81
N GLY A 180 0.84 12.03 -11.44
CA GLY A 180 0.02 10.87 -11.77
C GLY A 180 0.07 9.76 -10.72
N TYR A 181 -0.37 8.58 -11.10
CA TYR A 181 -0.28 7.38 -10.26
C TYR A 181 1.08 6.71 -10.37
N ALA A 182 1.64 6.29 -9.25
CA ALA A 182 2.94 5.61 -9.21
C ALA A 182 2.91 4.17 -9.75
N PHE A 183 1.73 3.55 -9.87
CA PHE A 183 1.56 2.15 -10.27
C PHE A 183 0.33 1.96 -11.15
N SER A 184 0.43 1.01 -12.09
CA SER A 184 -0.63 0.64 -13.03
C SER A 184 -1.87 0.03 -12.36
N ASP A 185 -1.76 -0.51 -11.15
CA ASP A 185 -2.89 -1.07 -10.41
C ASP A 185 -3.81 0.03 -9.82
N LEU A 186 -3.33 1.26 -9.67
CA LEU A 186 -4.09 2.33 -9.00
C LEU A 186 -5.34 2.80 -9.75
N PRO A 187 -5.37 2.87 -11.09
CA PRO A 187 -6.60 3.13 -11.83
C PRO A 187 -7.70 2.10 -11.57
N VAL A 188 -7.33 0.82 -11.47
CA VAL A 188 -8.28 -0.27 -11.15
C VAL A 188 -8.86 -0.07 -9.75
N HIS A 189 -8.02 0.27 -8.77
CA HIS A 189 -8.49 0.57 -7.42
C HIS A 189 -9.37 1.83 -7.40
N ASN A 190 -9.07 2.84 -8.20
CA ASN A 190 -9.89 4.03 -8.35
C ASN A 190 -11.31 3.67 -8.85
N TYR A 191 -11.37 2.88 -9.93
CA TYR A 191 -12.63 2.38 -10.46
C TYR A 191 -13.45 1.62 -9.41
N TRP A 192 -12.83 0.70 -8.68
CA TRP A 192 -13.53 -0.08 -7.65
C TRP A 192 -14.08 0.79 -6.52
N ILE A 193 -13.36 1.86 -6.12
CA ILE A 193 -13.82 2.78 -5.09
C ILE A 193 -14.95 3.67 -5.62
N ASN A 194 -14.85 4.14 -6.87
CA ASN A 194 -15.91 4.95 -7.49
C ASN A 194 -17.19 4.13 -7.69
N ALA A 195 -17.10 2.82 -7.99
CA ALA A 195 -18.27 1.95 -8.04
C ALA A 195 -19.00 1.83 -6.69
N MET A 196 -18.29 1.99 -5.56
CA MET A 196 -18.93 2.06 -4.23
C MET A 196 -19.78 3.33 -4.06
N ASP A 197 -19.55 4.40 -4.81
CA ASP A 197 -20.44 5.58 -4.80
C ASP A 197 -21.86 5.24 -5.28
N GLU A 198 -21.99 4.19 -6.08
CA GLU A 198 -23.24 3.62 -6.54
C GLU A 198 -23.72 2.43 -5.68
N ASN A 199 -23.14 2.24 -4.50
CA ASN A 199 -23.36 1.09 -3.61
C ASN A 199 -23.08 -0.26 -4.29
N ASN A 200 -22.11 -0.31 -5.18
CA ASN A 200 -21.69 -1.52 -5.89
C ASN A 200 -20.32 -2.00 -5.40
N ILE A 201 -20.23 -2.35 -4.12
CA ILE A 201 -19.04 -3.02 -3.62
C ILE A 201 -18.81 -4.35 -4.36
N PHE A 202 -17.58 -4.69 -4.64
CA PHE A 202 -17.19 -5.85 -5.43
C PHE A 202 -17.66 -5.80 -6.90
N ALA A 203 -17.60 -4.61 -7.52
CA ALA A 203 -18.00 -4.41 -8.91
C ALA A 203 -17.29 -5.36 -9.89
N ALA A 204 -16.01 -5.66 -9.67
CA ALA A 204 -15.22 -6.61 -10.48
C ALA A 204 -15.10 -8.01 -9.83
N GLY A 205 -16.06 -8.38 -9.00
CA GLY A 205 -16.04 -9.65 -8.27
C GLY A 205 -15.46 -9.55 -6.85
N VAL A 206 -15.73 -10.58 -6.05
CA VAL A 206 -15.39 -10.62 -4.62
C VAL A 206 -13.88 -10.72 -4.44
N TYR A 207 -13.34 -9.74 -3.74
CA TYR A 207 -11.91 -9.58 -3.43
C TYR A 207 -11.75 -8.96 -2.03
N PRO A 208 -10.58 -9.03 -1.34
CA PRO A 208 -10.36 -8.32 -0.09
C PRO A 208 -10.41 -6.79 -0.26
N PHE A 209 -11.50 -6.16 0.16
CA PHE A 209 -11.79 -4.72 -0.06
C PHE A 209 -11.55 -3.83 1.16
N GLY A 210 -10.93 -4.34 2.22
CA GLY A 210 -10.73 -3.56 3.44
C GLY A 210 -9.98 -2.25 3.25
N TYR A 211 -8.98 -2.22 2.38
CA TYR A 211 -8.29 -0.99 1.98
C TYR A 211 -9.24 0.00 1.30
N HIS A 212 -10.01 -0.49 0.32
CA HIS A 212 -10.96 0.32 -0.44
C HIS A 212 -12.03 0.94 0.48
N CYS A 213 -12.49 0.21 1.49
CA CYS A 213 -13.41 0.73 2.51
C CYS A 213 -12.85 1.94 3.26
N ILE A 214 -11.56 1.95 3.58
CA ILE A 214 -10.93 3.10 4.26
C ILE A 214 -10.84 4.30 3.32
N VAL A 215 -10.40 4.09 2.08
CA VAL A 215 -10.32 5.15 1.08
C VAL A 215 -11.71 5.70 0.78
N PHE A 216 -12.69 4.84 0.55
CA PHE A 216 -14.09 5.23 0.33
C PHE A 216 -14.68 6.04 1.49
N TYR A 217 -14.42 5.63 2.73
CA TYR A 217 -14.85 6.40 3.89
C TYR A 217 -14.28 7.82 3.88
N MET A 218 -12.99 7.95 3.58
CA MET A 218 -12.34 9.27 3.49
C MET A 218 -12.90 10.09 2.32
N HIS A 219 -13.12 9.45 1.18
CA HIS A 219 -13.75 10.07 0.01
C HIS A 219 -15.17 10.57 0.35
N LYS A 220 -16.06 9.66 0.71
CA LYS A 220 -17.49 9.94 0.87
C LYS A 220 -17.83 10.88 2.03
N VAL A 221 -17.15 10.72 3.17
CA VAL A 221 -17.43 11.51 4.37
C VAL A 221 -16.83 12.91 4.28
N PHE A 222 -15.59 13.03 3.81
CA PHE A 222 -14.86 14.30 3.81
C PHE A 222 -14.84 14.99 2.44
N GLY A 223 -15.35 14.36 1.37
CA GLY A 223 -15.43 14.96 0.05
C GLY A 223 -14.06 15.11 -0.62
N ILE A 224 -13.11 14.22 -0.29
CA ILE A 224 -11.78 14.20 -0.92
C ILE A 224 -11.87 13.31 -2.15
N ASP A 225 -11.43 13.81 -3.29
CA ASP A 225 -11.45 13.04 -4.51
C ASP A 225 -10.61 11.75 -4.40
N THR A 226 -11.12 10.66 -4.94
CA THR A 226 -10.52 9.33 -4.87
C THR A 226 -9.12 9.31 -5.47
N TYR A 227 -8.91 9.99 -6.61
CA TYR A 227 -7.60 10.03 -7.23
C TYR A 227 -6.57 10.78 -6.37
N VAL A 228 -6.98 11.83 -5.63
CA VAL A 228 -6.10 12.53 -4.68
C VAL A 228 -5.70 11.60 -3.53
N LEU A 229 -6.67 10.85 -2.99
CA LEU A 229 -6.40 9.87 -1.94
C LEU A 229 -5.40 8.81 -2.42
N LEU A 230 -5.66 8.18 -3.56
CA LEU A 230 -4.79 7.13 -4.10
C LEU A 230 -3.39 7.65 -4.46
N ARG A 231 -3.28 8.89 -4.88
CA ARG A 231 -2.01 9.51 -5.21
C ARG A 231 -1.14 9.77 -3.98
N VAL A 232 -1.70 10.28 -2.87
CA VAL A 232 -0.89 10.77 -1.74
C VAL A 232 -1.01 9.96 -0.45
N LEU A 233 -2.03 9.12 -0.29
CA LEU A 233 -2.21 8.28 0.90
C LEU A 233 -1.05 7.28 1.09
N GLY A 234 -0.36 6.90 0.01
CA GLY A 234 0.79 6.01 0.05
C GLY A 234 1.92 6.53 0.96
N PHE A 235 2.14 7.85 1.04
CA PHE A 235 3.10 8.40 1.98
C PHE A 235 2.68 8.17 3.44
N THR A 236 1.39 8.39 3.75
CA THR A 236 0.82 8.11 5.08
C THR A 236 0.97 6.63 5.42
N GLN A 237 0.61 5.74 4.51
CA GLN A 237 0.76 4.30 4.63
C GLN A 237 2.21 3.92 4.93
N THR A 238 3.18 4.41 4.16
CA THR A 238 4.61 4.15 4.35
C THR A 238 5.09 4.65 5.71
N PHE A 239 4.71 5.86 6.10
CA PHE A 239 5.07 6.41 7.41
C PHE A 239 4.56 5.52 8.55
N TYR A 240 3.32 5.04 8.46
CA TYR A 240 2.75 4.12 9.45
C TYR A 240 3.38 2.72 9.44
N ILE A 241 3.83 2.20 8.28
CA ILE A 241 4.61 0.96 8.20
C ILE A 241 5.88 1.09 9.06
N TYR A 242 6.62 2.18 8.92
CA TYR A 242 7.82 2.41 9.73
C TYR A 242 7.51 2.65 11.20
N ILE A 243 6.40 3.31 11.54
CA ILE A 243 5.95 3.42 12.93
C ILE A 243 5.66 2.04 13.51
N MET A 244 4.90 1.18 12.81
CA MET A 244 4.57 -0.16 13.28
C MET A 244 5.82 -1.02 13.46
N LEU A 245 6.78 -0.93 12.52
CA LEU A 245 8.06 -1.60 12.61
C LEU A 245 8.85 -1.14 13.84
N LEU A 246 8.99 0.19 14.02
CA LEU A 246 9.66 0.78 15.18
C LEU A 246 9.02 0.33 16.50
N LEU A 247 7.70 0.39 16.60
CA LEU A 247 6.96 0.01 17.81
C LEU A 247 7.08 -1.48 18.10
N PHE A 248 7.04 -2.31 17.06
CA PHE A 248 7.22 -3.76 17.19
C PHE A 248 8.61 -4.09 17.71
N ILE A 249 9.66 -3.57 17.06
CA ILE A 249 11.06 -3.81 17.49
C ILE A 249 11.28 -3.30 18.91
N LYS A 250 10.78 -2.11 19.27
CA LYS A 250 10.81 -1.59 20.67
C LYS A 250 10.03 -2.49 21.65
N GLY A 251 9.05 -3.21 21.18
CA GLY A 251 8.25 -4.14 21.98
C GLY A 251 8.94 -5.47 22.28
N ILE A 252 9.82 -5.92 21.37
CA ILE A 252 10.55 -7.20 21.47
C ILE A 252 11.99 -7.02 21.97
N CYS A 253 12.72 -6.01 21.54
CA CYS A 253 14.06 -5.68 22.01
C CYS A 253 14.05 -5.18 23.48
N ARG A 254 15.16 -5.30 24.15
CA ARG A 254 15.36 -4.91 25.56
C ARG A 254 16.12 -3.62 25.71
N SER A 255 17.05 -3.35 24.80
CA SER A 255 17.72 -2.06 24.73
C SER A 255 16.81 -1.00 24.11
N ARG A 256 17.02 0.26 24.46
CA ARG A 256 16.11 1.36 24.15
C ARG A 256 16.23 1.84 22.69
N TYR A 257 17.43 1.74 22.11
CA TYR A 257 17.76 2.42 20.86
C TYR A 257 17.97 1.48 19.65
N ALA A 258 18.09 0.16 19.85
CA ALA A 258 18.27 -0.79 18.75
C ALA A 258 17.17 -0.69 17.67
N ALA A 259 15.94 -0.41 18.09
CA ALA A 259 14.82 -0.24 17.16
C ALA A 259 14.99 0.96 16.21
N TYR A 260 15.51 2.06 16.72
CA TYR A 260 15.76 3.26 15.89
C TYR A 260 16.89 3.01 14.91
N ALA A 261 17.97 2.33 15.33
CA ALA A 261 19.07 1.97 14.46
C ALA A 261 18.58 1.11 13.28
N GLY A 262 17.82 0.06 13.56
CA GLY A 262 17.24 -0.80 12.50
C GLY A 262 16.34 -0.04 11.55
N CYS A 263 15.43 0.78 12.06
CA CYS A 263 14.51 1.56 11.21
C CYS A 263 15.23 2.62 10.38
N LEU A 264 16.26 3.29 10.92
CA LEU A 264 17.07 4.27 10.19
C LEU A 264 17.89 3.62 9.08
N VAL A 265 18.47 2.43 9.35
CA VAL A 265 19.17 1.65 8.32
C VAL A 265 18.20 1.23 7.21
N TYR A 266 17.04 0.72 7.56
CA TYR A 266 16.04 0.31 6.58
C TYR A 266 15.50 1.46 5.74
N ALA A 267 15.31 2.63 6.33
CA ALA A 267 14.83 3.82 5.63
C ALA A 267 15.92 4.51 4.80
N GLY A 268 17.12 4.66 5.38
CA GLY A 268 18.14 5.58 4.89
C GLY A 268 19.27 4.95 4.11
N TYR A 269 19.42 3.61 4.13
CA TYR A 269 20.51 2.94 3.43
C TYR A 269 20.06 2.05 2.30
N ASP A 270 20.79 2.09 1.20
CA ASP A 270 20.60 1.24 0.03
C ASP A 270 21.24 -0.14 0.22
N ILE A 271 20.91 -0.79 1.34
CA ILE A 271 21.32 -2.16 1.64
C ILE A 271 20.44 -3.16 0.90
N TYR A 272 19.15 -2.83 0.76
CA TYR A 272 18.19 -3.63 0.02
C TYR A 272 18.05 -3.11 -1.41
N ASN A 273 17.81 -4.01 -2.35
CA ASN A 273 17.52 -3.59 -3.72
C ASN A 273 16.36 -2.60 -3.73
N LEU A 274 16.52 -1.49 -4.45
CA LEU A 274 15.54 -0.40 -4.61
C LEU A 274 14.14 -0.95 -4.94
N GLU A 275 14.06 -1.98 -5.78
CA GLU A 275 12.81 -2.62 -6.17
C GLU A 275 12.00 -3.17 -4.98
N CYS A 276 12.67 -3.62 -3.90
CA CYS A 276 11.97 -4.10 -2.71
C CYS A 276 11.13 -3.02 -2.02
N THR A 277 11.60 -1.77 -2.03
CA THR A 277 10.98 -0.67 -1.30
C THR A 277 10.26 0.34 -2.21
N ARG A 278 10.38 0.18 -3.54
CA ARG A 278 9.70 1.03 -4.52
C ARG A 278 8.17 0.97 -4.37
N ARG A 279 7.64 -0.18 -4.00
CA ARG A 279 6.19 -0.35 -3.76
C ARG A 279 5.63 0.55 -2.67
N TYR A 280 6.45 1.06 -1.76
CA TYR A 280 6.06 2.06 -0.75
C TYR A 280 5.75 3.44 -1.34
N LEU A 281 5.99 3.64 -2.63
CA LEU A 281 5.60 4.85 -3.35
C LEU A 281 4.13 4.86 -3.78
N GLY A 282 3.37 3.79 -3.59
CA GLY A 282 1.97 3.70 -3.97
C GLY A 282 1.04 3.40 -2.80
N ALA A 283 -0.19 3.86 -2.91
CA ALA A 283 -1.26 3.55 -1.99
C ALA A 283 -1.92 2.21 -2.38
N LEU A 284 -1.24 1.11 -2.12
CA LEU A 284 -1.64 -0.23 -2.57
C LEU A 284 -2.20 -1.07 -1.41
N PRO A 285 -3.19 -1.94 -1.66
CA PRO A 285 -3.80 -2.80 -0.64
C PRO A 285 -2.79 -3.71 0.07
N GLN A 286 -1.84 -4.30 -0.66
CA GLN A 286 -0.82 -5.18 -0.09
C GLN A 286 0.03 -4.45 0.96
N GLU A 287 0.55 -3.27 0.63
CA GLU A 287 1.36 -2.48 1.54
C GLU A 287 0.52 -1.91 2.71
N TYR A 288 -0.78 -1.66 2.47
CA TYR A 288 -1.69 -1.27 3.54
C TYR A 288 -1.94 -2.41 4.54
N GLY A 289 -2.03 -3.64 4.08
CA GLY A 289 -2.20 -4.83 4.93
C GLY A 289 -0.99 -5.09 5.84
N MET A 290 0.24 -4.69 5.43
CA MET A 290 1.43 -4.76 6.27
C MET A 290 1.27 -4.05 7.62
N LEU A 291 0.41 -3.02 7.69
CA LEU A 291 0.13 -2.27 8.92
C LEU A 291 -0.45 -3.14 10.04
N PHE A 292 -1.09 -4.27 9.70
CA PHE A 292 -1.78 -5.13 10.65
C PHE A 292 -0.98 -6.39 11.04
N ILE A 293 0.03 -6.76 10.24
CA ILE A 293 0.86 -7.96 10.50
C ILE A 293 1.59 -7.85 11.85
N LEU A 294 2.40 -6.80 12.03
CA LEU A 294 3.21 -6.66 13.24
C LEU A 294 2.39 -6.41 14.52
N PRO A 295 1.30 -5.63 14.51
CA PRO A 295 0.39 -5.59 15.65
C PRO A 295 -0.20 -6.95 16.01
N ALA A 296 -0.63 -7.77 15.03
CA ALA A 296 -1.11 -9.13 15.28
C ALA A 296 -0.05 -9.97 15.99
N VAL A 297 1.16 -10.01 15.43
CA VAL A 297 2.32 -10.72 15.98
C VAL A 297 2.67 -10.23 17.40
N TYR A 298 2.66 -8.91 17.61
CA TYR A 298 2.94 -8.32 18.92
C TYR A 298 1.92 -8.74 19.98
N PHE A 299 0.64 -8.68 19.65
CA PHE A 299 -0.42 -9.10 20.57
C PHE A 299 -0.38 -10.60 20.86
N ALA A 300 -0.03 -11.44 19.89
CA ALA A 300 0.22 -12.87 20.13
C ALA A 300 1.37 -13.11 21.12
N ILE A 301 2.51 -12.43 20.94
CA ILE A 301 3.65 -12.50 21.88
C ILE A 301 3.22 -12.04 23.28
N LYS A 302 2.46 -10.97 23.37
CA LYS A 302 1.96 -10.44 24.65
C LYS A 302 1.00 -11.39 25.33
N PHE A 303 0.12 -12.05 24.59
CA PHE A 303 -0.74 -13.10 25.14
C PHE A 303 0.07 -14.16 25.86
N PHE A 304 1.10 -14.73 25.23
CA PHE A 304 1.94 -15.75 25.86
C PHE A 304 2.67 -15.26 27.11
N LYS A 305 3.09 -13.98 27.12
CA LYS A 305 3.77 -13.37 28.26
C LYS A 305 2.83 -13.15 29.44
N VAL A 306 1.70 -12.49 29.20
CA VAL A 306 0.74 -12.11 30.25
C VAL A 306 0.02 -13.36 30.78
N ARG A 307 -0.39 -14.27 29.89
CA ARG A 307 -1.05 -15.52 30.28
C ARG A 307 -0.18 -16.37 31.24
N LYS A 308 1.14 -16.39 31.01
CA LYS A 308 2.04 -17.07 31.95
C LYS A 308 1.97 -16.44 33.33
N THR A 309 2.06 -15.12 33.45
CA THR A 309 1.98 -14.40 34.72
C THR A 309 0.66 -14.68 35.43
N GLU A 310 -0.46 -14.67 34.70
CA GLU A 310 -1.79 -14.98 35.24
C GLU A 310 -1.90 -16.41 35.79
N ILE A 311 -1.25 -17.38 35.13
CA ILE A 311 -1.20 -18.77 35.58
C ILE A 311 -0.34 -18.88 36.84
N ASP A 312 0.83 -18.28 36.84
CA ASP A 312 1.80 -18.31 37.96
C ASP A 312 1.20 -17.62 39.21
N GLU A 313 0.41 -16.59 39.08
CA GLU A 313 -0.28 -15.85 40.16
C GLU A 313 -1.65 -16.47 40.54
N GLY A 314 -2.07 -17.54 39.89
CA GLY A 314 -3.34 -18.21 40.19
C GLY A 314 -4.60 -17.39 39.89
N LEU A 315 -4.48 -16.29 39.13
CA LEU A 315 -5.58 -15.38 38.82
C LEU A 315 -6.72 -16.01 38.00
N LEU A 316 -6.44 -17.10 37.29
CA LEU A 316 -7.42 -17.81 36.44
C LEU A 316 -8.62 -18.38 37.18
N LYS A 317 -8.47 -18.64 38.46
CA LYS A 317 -9.56 -19.15 39.30
C LYS A 317 -10.51 -18.08 39.82
N LYS A 318 -10.11 -16.80 39.75
CA LYS A 318 -10.80 -15.68 40.44
C LYS A 318 -11.56 -14.69 39.57
N LYS A 319 -11.27 -14.58 38.23
CA LYS A 319 -11.88 -13.55 37.38
C LYS A 319 -12.23 -14.04 35.98
N TRP A 320 -13.44 -13.70 35.52
CA TRP A 320 -13.90 -13.96 34.14
C TRP A 320 -13.14 -13.15 33.09
N HIS A 321 -12.67 -11.97 33.47
CA HIS A 321 -11.95 -11.06 32.57
C HIS A 321 -10.49 -11.02 32.96
N VAL A 322 -9.67 -11.76 32.22
CA VAL A 322 -8.22 -11.84 32.41
C VAL A 322 -7.54 -10.96 31.36
N ASP A 323 -6.50 -10.24 31.76
CA ASP A 323 -5.80 -9.29 30.88
C ASP A 323 -5.27 -9.92 29.60
N SER A 324 -4.88 -11.19 29.64
CA SER A 324 -4.43 -11.92 28.45
C SER A 324 -5.49 -12.01 27.34
N SER A 325 -6.79 -12.01 27.69
CA SER A 325 -7.89 -12.07 26.71
C SER A 325 -7.94 -10.82 25.82
N TRP A 326 -7.57 -9.65 26.32
CA TRP A 326 -7.51 -8.44 25.55
C TRP A 326 -6.45 -8.51 24.44
N TYR A 327 -5.31 -9.15 24.71
CA TYR A 327 -4.29 -9.36 23.68
C TYR A 327 -4.75 -10.32 22.58
N LEU A 328 -5.57 -11.33 22.93
CA LEU A 328 -6.19 -12.20 21.93
C LEU A 328 -7.21 -11.44 21.07
N VAL A 329 -7.99 -10.55 21.66
CA VAL A 329 -8.89 -9.68 20.88
C VAL A 329 -8.08 -8.79 19.93
N GLY A 330 -7.01 -8.14 20.41
CA GLY A 330 -6.13 -7.35 19.57
C GLY A 330 -5.51 -8.17 18.43
N PHE A 331 -5.09 -9.41 18.72
CA PHE A 331 -4.61 -10.35 17.71
C PHE A 331 -5.70 -10.66 16.68
N ALA A 332 -6.91 -11.06 17.14
CA ALA A 332 -8.00 -11.43 16.25
C ALA A 332 -8.40 -10.31 15.29
N LEU A 333 -8.52 -9.08 15.79
CA LEU A 333 -8.88 -7.93 14.97
C LEU A 333 -7.83 -7.64 13.90
N ASN A 334 -6.54 -7.67 14.26
CA ASN A 334 -5.48 -7.42 13.28
C ASN A 334 -5.36 -8.56 12.26
N PHE A 335 -5.46 -9.82 12.70
CA PHE A 335 -5.42 -10.96 11.80
C PHE A 335 -6.64 -10.98 10.85
N ALA A 336 -7.83 -10.63 11.33
CA ALA A 336 -9.01 -10.45 10.49
C ALA A 336 -8.81 -9.35 9.44
N MET A 337 -8.15 -8.23 9.83
CA MET A 337 -7.85 -7.15 8.89
C MET A 337 -6.83 -7.56 7.82
N THR A 338 -5.84 -8.43 8.11
CA THR A 338 -4.96 -8.95 7.06
C THR A 338 -5.76 -9.73 6.01
N ILE A 339 -6.75 -10.52 6.42
CA ILE A 339 -7.64 -11.26 5.51
C ILE A 339 -8.51 -10.29 4.69
N ALA A 340 -9.09 -9.30 5.36
CA ALA A 340 -10.00 -8.36 4.72
C ALA A 340 -9.32 -7.37 3.77
N VAL A 341 -8.00 -7.15 3.90
CA VAL A 341 -7.24 -6.17 3.10
C VAL A 341 -6.53 -6.81 1.93
N HIS A 342 -5.75 -7.88 2.15
CA HIS A 342 -5.04 -8.55 1.08
C HIS A 342 -4.57 -9.96 1.49
N PHE A 343 -4.78 -10.95 0.63
CA PHE A 343 -4.50 -12.36 0.96
C PHE A 343 -3.02 -12.66 1.21
N TYR A 344 -2.08 -11.97 0.57
CA TYR A 344 -0.64 -12.13 0.84
C TYR A 344 -0.28 -11.75 2.27
N ASP A 345 -0.89 -10.71 2.82
CA ASP A 345 -0.67 -10.31 4.21
C ASP A 345 -1.12 -11.37 5.19
N THR A 346 -2.18 -12.11 4.85
CA THR A 346 -2.65 -13.26 5.65
C THR A 346 -1.63 -14.39 5.67
N VAL A 347 -1.05 -14.72 4.51
CA VAL A 347 0.01 -15.74 4.41
C VAL A 347 1.21 -15.35 5.25
N ILE A 348 1.68 -14.10 5.14
CA ILE A 348 2.81 -13.59 5.93
C ILE A 348 2.49 -13.56 7.42
N ALA A 349 1.31 -13.08 7.81
CA ALA A 349 0.87 -13.11 9.21
C ALA A 349 0.81 -14.55 9.75
N GLY A 350 0.35 -15.51 8.93
CA GLY A 350 0.35 -16.92 9.25
C GLY A 350 1.77 -17.49 9.48
N ILE A 351 2.72 -17.16 8.60
CA ILE A 351 4.13 -17.54 8.74
C ILE A 351 4.74 -16.93 10.01
N PHE A 352 4.46 -15.67 10.30
CA PHE A 352 4.96 -15.03 11.52
C PHE A 352 4.34 -15.66 12.77
N CYS A 353 3.06 -16.02 12.72
CA CYS A 353 2.41 -16.76 13.81
C CYS A 353 3.02 -18.16 13.99
N ALA A 354 3.36 -18.88 12.91
CA ALA A 354 4.07 -20.14 12.98
C ALA A 354 5.44 -19.99 13.66
N GLY A 355 6.18 -18.93 13.35
CA GLY A 355 7.41 -18.60 14.07
C GLY A 355 7.20 -18.36 15.57
N ILE A 356 6.10 -17.68 15.96
CA ILE A 356 5.74 -17.55 17.39
C ILE A 356 5.41 -18.89 18.00
N MET A 357 4.68 -19.75 17.31
CA MET A 357 4.35 -21.10 17.79
C MET A 357 5.61 -21.90 18.09
N ILE A 358 6.63 -21.83 17.23
CA ILE A 358 7.93 -22.49 17.42
C ILE A 358 8.63 -21.92 18.67
N GLY A 359 8.77 -20.60 18.77
CA GLY A 359 9.45 -19.98 19.92
C GLY A 359 8.75 -20.18 21.27
N PHE A 360 7.43 -20.33 21.25
CA PHE A 360 6.62 -20.59 22.44
C PHE A 360 6.04 -22.01 22.49
N ALA A 361 6.64 -22.98 21.78
CA ALA A 361 6.10 -24.33 21.58
C ALA A 361 5.71 -25.01 22.89
N PHE A 362 6.57 -24.98 23.91
CA PHE A 362 6.27 -25.57 25.23
C PHE A 362 5.05 -24.99 25.94
N ARG A 363 4.59 -23.80 25.54
CA ARG A 363 3.37 -23.19 26.08
C ARG A 363 2.20 -23.39 25.14
N PHE A 364 2.46 -23.28 23.83
CA PHE A 364 1.45 -23.38 22.78
C PHE A 364 0.65 -24.67 22.89
N PHE A 365 1.34 -25.82 23.03
CA PHE A 365 0.70 -27.14 23.11
C PHE A 365 -0.01 -27.43 24.44
N ARG A 366 0.04 -26.54 25.42
CA ARG A 366 -0.72 -26.73 26.67
C ARG A 366 -2.19 -26.37 26.43
N PRO A 367 -3.17 -27.21 26.90
CA PRO A 367 -4.60 -26.96 26.67
C PRO A 367 -5.08 -25.58 27.13
N ARG A 368 -4.48 -25.05 28.20
CA ARG A 368 -4.79 -23.69 28.73
C ARG A 368 -4.45 -22.55 27.79
N TYR A 369 -3.61 -22.76 26.77
CA TYR A 369 -3.26 -21.82 25.73
C TYR A 369 -3.92 -22.19 24.41
N LEU A 370 -3.76 -23.45 23.96
CA LEU A 370 -4.17 -23.95 22.65
C LEU A 370 -5.65 -23.70 22.36
N GLY A 371 -6.55 -24.09 23.27
CA GLY A 371 -7.99 -23.92 23.05
C GLY A 371 -8.39 -22.46 22.83
N ARG A 372 -7.78 -21.51 23.56
CA ARG A 372 -8.07 -20.09 23.36
C ARG A 372 -7.52 -19.57 22.04
N ILE A 373 -6.34 -20.01 21.64
CA ILE A 373 -5.71 -19.62 20.38
C ILE A 373 -6.56 -20.12 19.21
N VAL A 374 -6.96 -21.40 19.23
CA VAL A 374 -7.78 -21.98 18.16
C VAL A 374 -9.10 -21.22 18.02
N ILE A 375 -9.83 -21.00 19.12
CA ILE A 375 -11.09 -20.23 19.09
C ILE A 375 -10.84 -18.82 18.54
N THR A 376 -9.75 -18.18 18.94
CA THR A 376 -9.44 -16.82 18.50
C THR A 376 -9.08 -16.76 17.02
N VAL A 377 -8.31 -17.73 16.51
CA VAL A 377 -7.96 -17.81 15.08
C VAL A 377 -9.22 -18.07 14.25
N LEU A 378 -10.08 -19.02 14.67
CA LEU A 378 -11.35 -19.28 13.99
C LEU A 378 -12.24 -18.03 13.96
N ALA A 379 -12.36 -17.34 15.09
CA ALA A 379 -13.13 -16.09 15.17
C ALA A 379 -12.53 -15.01 14.22
N ALA A 380 -11.21 -14.88 14.17
CA ALA A 380 -10.52 -13.93 13.29
C ALA A 380 -10.78 -14.25 11.81
N VAL A 381 -10.70 -15.52 11.42
CA VAL A 381 -11.00 -15.97 10.06
C VAL A 381 -12.45 -15.68 9.70
N ILE A 382 -13.40 -16.04 10.58
CA ILE A 382 -14.82 -15.76 10.35
C ILE A 382 -15.04 -14.24 10.16
N ILE A 383 -14.51 -13.42 11.04
CA ILE A 383 -14.67 -11.95 10.96
C ILE A 383 -14.07 -11.41 9.67
N GLY A 384 -12.87 -11.87 9.28
CA GLY A 384 -12.17 -11.37 8.08
C GLY A 384 -12.83 -11.80 6.78
N VAL A 385 -13.39 -13.03 6.72
CA VAL A 385 -14.04 -13.57 5.52
C VAL A 385 -15.51 -13.17 5.42
N LEU A 386 -16.15 -12.83 6.53
CA LEU A 386 -17.61 -12.60 6.60
C LEU A 386 -18.15 -11.63 5.53
N PRO A 387 -17.56 -10.44 5.28
CA PRO A 387 -18.05 -9.54 4.25
C PRO A 387 -18.03 -10.16 2.84
N MET A 388 -16.94 -10.87 2.52
CA MET A 388 -16.78 -11.57 1.23
C MET A 388 -17.77 -12.74 1.12
N GLY A 389 -17.94 -13.50 2.21
CA GLY A 389 -18.90 -14.60 2.26
C GLY A 389 -20.36 -14.15 2.06
N ILE A 390 -20.74 -13.01 2.64
CA ILE A 390 -22.07 -12.42 2.41
C ILE A 390 -22.24 -12.01 0.96
N ALA A 391 -21.22 -11.39 0.34
CA ALA A 391 -21.28 -10.98 -1.06
C ALA A 391 -21.43 -12.18 -2.01
N VAL A 392 -20.69 -13.28 -1.76
CA VAL A 392 -20.85 -14.53 -2.50
C VAL A 392 -22.26 -15.11 -2.31
N ALA A 393 -22.79 -15.08 -1.09
CA ALA A 393 -24.17 -15.52 -0.81
C ALA A 393 -25.23 -14.63 -1.50
N GLN A 394 -24.91 -13.37 -1.79
CA GLN A 394 -25.73 -12.46 -2.60
C GLN A 394 -25.56 -12.66 -4.13
N GLY A 395 -24.76 -13.65 -4.55
CA GLY A 395 -24.57 -13.98 -5.98
C GLY A 395 -23.42 -13.25 -6.66
N LYS A 396 -22.59 -12.49 -5.94
CA LYS A 396 -21.40 -11.86 -6.54
C LYS A 396 -20.35 -12.92 -6.89
N PRO A 397 -19.79 -12.93 -8.12
CA PRO A 397 -18.76 -13.88 -8.52
C PRO A 397 -17.44 -13.61 -7.78
N LEU A 398 -16.55 -14.62 -7.69
CA LEU A 398 -15.20 -14.42 -7.21
C LEU A 398 -14.38 -13.69 -8.28
N GLN A 399 -13.59 -12.72 -7.86
CA GLN A 399 -12.67 -12.03 -8.75
C GLN A 399 -11.58 -12.99 -9.26
N GLY A 400 -11.18 -12.85 -10.55
CA GLY A 400 -10.33 -13.78 -11.27
C GLY A 400 -9.00 -14.13 -10.57
N SER A 401 -8.35 -13.18 -9.90
CA SER A 401 -7.09 -13.44 -9.16
C SER A 401 -7.28 -14.36 -7.95
N ILE A 402 -8.43 -14.34 -7.28
CA ILE A 402 -8.75 -15.30 -6.20
C ILE A 402 -9.00 -16.69 -6.78
N GLY A 403 -9.76 -16.77 -7.88
CA GLY A 403 -10.00 -18.01 -8.60
C GLY A 403 -8.68 -18.66 -9.05
N TRP A 404 -7.78 -17.88 -9.63
CA TRP A 404 -6.44 -18.33 -9.98
C TRP A 404 -5.65 -18.83 -8.77
N GLY A 405 -5.62 -18.06 -7.67
CA GLY A 405 -4.93 -18.45 -6.43
C GLY A 405 -5.45 -19.76 -5.84
N ILE A 406 -6.76 -20.00 -5.87
CA ILE A 406 -7.38 -21.26 -5.46
C ILE A 406 -6.94 -22.39 -6.37
N ASN A 407 -6.93 -22.20 -7.70
CA ASN A 407 -6.48 -23.19 -8.67
C ASN A 407 -5.00 -23.54 -8.52
N VAL A 408 -4.14 -22.57 -8.21
CA VAL A 408 -2.71 -22.79 -7.88
C VAL A 408 -2.58 -23.68 -6.64
N ILE A 409 -3.31 -23.37 -5.56
CA ILE A 409 -3.27 -24.15 -4.31
C ILE A 409 -3.78 -25.58 -4.53
N LEU A 410 -4.81 -25.75 -5.38
CA LEU A 410 -5.37 -27.06 -5.72
C LEU A 410 -4.56 -27.83 -6.75
N GLY A 411 -3.46 -27.28 -7.25
CA GLY A 411 -2.62 -27.89 -8.28
C GLY A 411 -3.31 -28.01 -9.65
N LYS A 412 -4.38 -27.26 -9.90
CA LYS A 412 -5.16 -27.28 -11.14
C LYS A 412 -4.72 -26.24 -12.17
N ALA A 413 -3.92 -25.25 -11.77
CA ALA A 413 -3.37 -24.25 -12.67
C ALA A 413 -2.10 -24.81 -13.30
N SER A 414 -2.09 -25.01 -14.62
CA SER A 414 -0.84 -25.12 -15.38
C SER A 414 -0.04 -23.84 -15.21
N GLN A 415 1.27 -23.96 -15.04
CA GLN A 415 2.21 -22.85 -14.90
C GLN A 415 2.36 -22.05 -16.21
N SER A 416 1.30 -21.51 -16.76
CA SER A 416 1.41 -20.44 -17.75
C SER A 416 1.61 -19.14 -16.95
N SER A 417 2.74 -18.53 -17.15
CA SER A 417 3.12 -17.22 -16.60
C SER A 417 2.15 -16.15 -17.09
N THR A 418 1.00 -16.04 -16.46
CA THR A 418 0.12 -14.89 -16.64
C THR A 418 0.75 -13.75 -15.87
N THR A 419 1.43 -12.88 -16.56
CA THR A 419 1.92 -11.60 -16.05
C THR A 419 0.71 -10.80 -15.56
N SER A 420 0.89 -10.00 -14.52
CA SER A 420 -0.16 -9.11 -13.98
C SER A 420 -0.85 -8.23 -15.02
N SER A 421 -0.27 -8.07 -16.22
CA SER A 421 -0.86 -7.39 -17.39
C SER A 421 -2.02 -8.15 -18.02
N ASP A 422 -2.09 -9.47 -17.90
CA ASP A 422 -3.17 -10.25 -18.55
C ASP A 422 -4.43 -10.33 -17.67
N VAL A 423 -4.25 -10.31 -16.36
CA VAL A 423 -5.38 -10.21 -15.40
C VAL A 423 -6.08 -8.85 -15.52
N ASN A 424 -5.30 -7.79 -15.78
CA ASN A 424 -5.86 -6.46 -16.00
C ASN A 424 -6.59 -6.36 -17.36
N LYS A 425 -6.14 -7.08 -18.39
CA LYS A 425 -6.83 -7.14 -19.70
C LYS A 425 -8.15 -7.90 -19.64
N GLU A 426 -8.26 -8.94 -18.80
CA GLU A 426 -9.54 -9.63 -18.59
C GLU A 426 -10.52 -8.78 -17.77
N ALA A 427 -10.07 -8.10 -16.72
CA ALA A 427 -10.89 -7.16 -15.96
C ALA A 427 -11.37 -5.97 -16.82
N ASP A 428 -10.51 -5.47 -17.72
CA ASP A 428 -10.87 -4.41 -18.66
C ASP A 428 -11.86 -4.89 -19.73
N LYS A 429 -11.75 -6.14 -20.18
CA LYS A 429 -12.72 -6.74 -21.12
C LYS A 429 -14.08 -7.00 -20.46
N GLU A 430 -14.09 -7.57 -19.25
CA GLU A 430 -15.35 -7.78 -18.52
C GLU A 430 -16.04 -6.46 -18.18
N ALA A 431 -15.30 -5.41 -17.84
CA ALA A 431 -15.84 -4.07 -17.60
C ALA A 431 -16.37 -3.40 -18.89
N GLN A 432 -15.80 -3.72 -20.06
CA GLN A 432 -16.29 -3.26 -21.36
C GLN A 432 -17.51 -4.04 -21.83
N GLU A 433 -17.52 -5.37 -21.70
CA GLU A 433 -18.65 -6.22 -22.06
C GLU A 433 -19.89 -5.96 -21.20
N GLU A 434 -19.71 -5.65 -19.89
CA GLU A 434 -20.83 -5.27 -19.02
C GLU A 434 -21.41 -3.89 -19.37
N LYS A 435 -20.59 -2.96 -19.87
CA LYS A 435 -21.06 -1.67 -20.39
C LYS A 435 -21.77 -1.80 -21.75
N GLU A 436 -21.28 -2.67 -22.63
CA GLU A 436 -21.95 -2.95 -23.91
C GLU A 436 -23.29 -3.68 -23.71
N THR A 437 -23.38 -4.60 -22.77
CA THR A 437 -24.64 -5.33 -22.46
C THR A 437 -25.68 -4.40 -21.83
N LYS A 438 -25.32 -3.43 -21.03
CA LYS A 438 -26.24 -2.40 -20.47
C LYS A 438 -26.70 -1.42 -21.56
N ALA A 439 -25.81 -1.03 -22.47
CA ALA A 439 -26.18 -0.15 -23.59
C ALA A 439 -27.14 -0.82 -24.61
N VAL A 440 -27.11 -2.15 -24.70
CA VAL A 440 -27.99 -2.94 -25.56
C VAL A 440 -29.35 -3.21 -24.92
N THR A 441 -29.46 -3.21 -23.60
CA THR A 441 -30.70 -3.50 -22.86
C THR A 441 -31.66 -2.30 -22.81
N ASP A 442 -31.10 -1.07 -22.85
CA ASP A 442 -31.94 0.16 -22.82
C ASP A 442 -32.37 0.67 -24.21
N GLY A 443 -31.97 -0.03 -25.30
CA GLY A 443 -32.20 0.42 -26.69
C GLY A 443 -33.21 -0.39 -27.51
N ASN A 444 -33.85 -1.43 -26.94
CA ASN A 444 -34.68 -2.29 -27.81
C ASN A 444 -36.17 -2.36 -27.40
N THR A 445 -36.91 -1.34 -27.85
CA THR A 445 -38.35 -1.50 -28.18
C THR A 445 -38.55 -0.94 -29.57
N GLY A 446 -38.60 -1.84 -30.54
CA GLY A 446 -39.06 -1.46 -31.86
C GLY A 446 -38.53 -2.27 -33.07
N ASN A 447 -39.22 -3.33 -33.38
CA ASN A 447 -39.46 -3.93 -34.71
C ASN A 447 -38.40 -4.66 -35.53
N ALA A 448 -38.81 -5.87 -35.78
CA ALA A 448 -38.42 -6.91 -36.70
C ALA A 448 -38.07 -6.53 -38.15
N ALA A 449 -37.13 -7.22 -38.76
CA ALA A 449 -37.34 -8.16 -39.87
C ALA A 449 -36.02 -8.47 -40.62
N ALA A 450 -35.78 -9.78 -40.73
CA ALA A 450 -35.25 -10.56 -41.84
C ALA A 450 -33.99 -10.16 -42.61
N GLY A 451 -33.10 -11.12 -42.75
CA GLY A 451 -32.18 -11.23 -43.88
C GLY A 451 -30.89 -12.01 -43.61
N SER A 452 -30.95 -13.26 -44.03
CA SER A 452 -29.88 -14.27 -44.16
C SER A 452 -28.66 -13.85 -44.99
N SER A 453 -27.48 -14.35 -44.70
CA SER A 453 -26.64 -15.28 -45.50
C SER A 453 -25.16 -15.22 -45.10
N GLU A 454 -24.67 -16.36 -44.72
CA GLU A 454 -23.56 -17.14 -45.26
C GLU A 454 -22.25 -16.46 -45.68
N GLY A 455 -21.17 -16.98 -45.08
CA GLY A 455 -20.05 -17.36 -45.92
C GLY A 455 -18.64 -17.14 -45.41
N ALA A 456 -18.07 -18.25 -44.97
CA ALA A 456 -16.69 -18.76 -45.22
C ALA A 456 -15.45 -18.01 -44.72
N SER A 457 -14.81 -18.69 -43.77
CA SER A 457 -13.46 -19.28 -43.76
C SER A 457 -12.29 -18.53 -44.41
N ALA A 458 -11.22 -18.34 -43.66
CA ALA A 458 -9.93 -19.04 -43.82
C ALA A 458 -8.79 -18.42 -43.02
N THR A 459 -8.19 -19.25 -42.24
CA THR A 459 -6.75 -19.53 -42.04
C THR A 459 -5.73 -18.42 -41.84
N GLY A 460 -5.11 -18.42 -40.69
CA GLY A 460 -3.67 -18.70 -40.63
C GLY A 460 -2.77 -17.55 -40.33
N GLY A 461 -2.02 -17.68 -39.27
CA GLY A 461 -0.80 -16.93 -39.10
C GLY A 461 -0.39 -16.65 -37.63
N ASN A 462 0.27 -17.65 -37.06
CA ASN A 462 1.12 -17.46 -35.87
C ASN A 462 2.18 -16.38 -36.13
N SER A 463 2.38 -15.51 -35.19
CA SER A 463 3.69 -14.95 -34.89
C SER A 463 3.80 -14.51 -33.45
N ASP A 464 4.54 -15.28 -32.67
CA ASP A 464 5.11 -14.92 -31.38
C ASP A 464 5.90 -13.62 -31.45
N SER A 465 5.67 -12.73 -30.54
CA SER A 465 6.67 -11.75 -30.14
C SER A 465 6.58 -11.41 -28.67
N SER A 466 7.41 -12.09 -27.90
CA SER A 466 7.81 -11.75 -26.55
C SER A 466 8.62 -10.45 -26.55
N SER A 467 8.19 -9.46 -25.81
CA SER A 467 9.02 -8.30 -25.46
C SER A 467 9.19 -8.17 -23.97
N ALA A 468 10.33 -8.68 -23.50
CA ALA A 468 10.88 -8.38 -22.20
C ALA A 468 11.57 -7.02 -22.23
N ALA A 469 11.18 -6.10 -21.38
CA ALA A 469 11.91 -4.87 -21.14
C ALA A 469 13.06 -5.14 -20.16
N GLY A 470 14.26 -5.31 -20.67
CA GLY A 470 15.51 -5.34 -19.93
C GLY A 470 16.21 -3.99 -20.06
N SER A 471 16.53 -3.38 -18.94
CA SER A 471 17.47 -2.26 -18.90
C SER A 471 18.89 -2.77 -19.13
N GLN A 472 19.50 -2.34 -20.20
CA GLN A 472 20.92 -2.54 -20.48
C GLN A 472 21.74 -1.42 -19.87
N THR A 473 22.71 -1.83 -19.05
CA THR A 473 23.95 -1.06 -18.84
C THR A 473 25.04 -1.76 -19.59
N SER A 474 25.66 -1.01 -20.49
CA SER A 474 26.83 -1.39 -21.27
C SER A 474 28.06 -1.59 -20.40
N GLN A 475 28.80 -2.67 -20.64
CA GLN A 475 30.25 -2.64 -20.76
C GLN A 475 30.79 -3.91 -21.41
N SER A 476 31.70 -3.62 -22.28
CA SER A 476 32.55 -4.38 -23.19
C SER A 476 33.36 -5.54 -22.60
N GLY A 477 33.58 -6.55 -23.42
CA GLY A 477 34.89 -7.21 -23.47
C GLY A 477 34.92 -8.72 -23.57
N SER A 478 35.06 -9.18 -24.79
CA SER A 478 35.91 -10.25 -25.33
C SER A 478 35.84 -11.72 -24.88
N ASN A 479 35.73 -12.50 -25.94
CA ASN A 479 36.30 -13.83 -26.28
C ASN A 479 35.65 -15.10 -25.72
N SER A 480 34.96 -15.72 -26.61
CA SER A 480 35.19 -16.98 -27.36
C SER A 480 35.69 -18.17 -26.53
N GLU A 481 34.89 -19.23 -26.51
CA GLU A 481 35.25 -20.48 -27.18
C GLU A 481 34.10 -21.49 -27.19
N ASN A 482 33.96 -22.07 -28.34
CA ASN A 482 33.13 -23.21 -28.70
C ASN A 482 33.50 -24.48 -27.92
N SER A 483 32.52 -25.28 -27.56
CA SER A 483 32.57 -26.69 -28.01
C SER A 483 31.26 -27.41 -27.87
N SER A 484 30.90 -27.98 -28.93
CA SER A 484 29.81 -28.90 -29.22
C SER A 484 29.98 -30.29 -28.54
N ASN A 485 28.89 -30.93 -28.39
CA ASN A 485 28.57 -32.34 -28.64
C ASN A 485 28.09 -33.17 -27.48
N SER A 486 27.02 -33.69 -27.72
CA SER A 486 26.53 -35.01 -28.14
C SER A 486 25.99 -35.85 -27.00
N GLY A 487 24.84 -36.42 -27.33
CA GLY A 487 24.01 -37.28 -26.54
C GLY A 487 24.70 -38.56 -26.03
N GLY A 488 24.11 -39.10 -25.00
CA GLY A 488 24.47 -40.38 -24.45
C GLY A 488 23.43 -40.83 -23.44
N ASN A 489 22.46 -41.55 -23.93
CA ASN A 489 21.50 -42.29 -23.12
C ASN A 489 22.23 -43.51 -22.53
N VAL A 490 22.44 -43.60 -21.23
CA VAL A 490 22.74 -44.82 -20.55
C VAL A 490 21.99 -44.88 -19.24
N GLY A 491 21.03 -45.80 -19.18
CA GLY A 491 20.39 -46.18 -17.93
C GLY A 491 21.41 -46.74 -16.95
N GLY A 492 21.45 -46.21 -15.78
CA GLY A 492 22.24 -46.70 -14.66
C GLY A 492 21.46 -46.49 -13.38
N ASN A 493 20.80 -47.53 -12.92
CA ASN A 493 20.32 -47.67 -11.55
C ASN A 493 21.50 -47.48 -10.59
N SER A 494 21.69 -46.31 -10.06
CA SER A 494 22.58 -46.09 -8.93
C SER A 494 21.75 -45.76 -7.69
N SER A 495 21.79 -46.70 -6.78
CA SER A 495 21.33 -46.69 -5.38
C SER A 495 21.33 -45.33 -4.74
N ASN A 496 20.17 -44.96 -4.26
CA ASN A 496 19.81 -43.80 -3.46
C ASN A 496 20.56 -43.83 -2.11
N SER A 497 21.78 -43.33 -2.06
CA SER A 497 22.48 -42.99 -0.82
C SER A 497 22.86 -41.48 -0.75
N GLY A 498 22.11 -40.66 -1.46
CA GLY A 498 22.21 -39.24 -1.32
C GLY A 498 21.41 -38.80 -0.10
N GLY A 499 21.99 -38.95 1.08
CA GLY A 499 21.32 -38.66 2.34
C GLY A 499 20.83 -37.22 2.41
N ILE A 500 20.03 -36.92 3.43
CA ILE A 500 19.47 -35.60 3.77
C ILE A 500 20.48 -34.45 3.54
N ALA A 501 21.78 -34.71 3.72
CA ALA A 501 22.86 -33.76 3.45
C ALA A 501 22.95 -33.33 1.98
N ALA A 502 22.81 -34.25 1.01
CA ALA A 502 22.85 -33.90 -0.41
C ALA A 502 21.60 -33.11 -0.83
N LEU A 503 20.44 -33.45 -0.28
CA LEU A 503 19.19 -32.71 -0.48
C LEU A 503 19.28 -31.29 0.10
N LEU A 504 19.84 -31.14 1.29
CA LEU A 504 20.08 -29.85 1.92
C LEU A 504 21.10 -29.01 1.15
N THR A 505 22.17 -29.63 0.65
CA THR A 505 23.18 -28.95 -0.16
C THR A 505 22.60 -28.47 -1.50
N LYS A 506 21.77 -29.29 -2.15
CA LYS A 506 21.07 -28.89 -3.38
C LYS A 506 20.08 -27.76 -3.11
N ALA A 507 19.30 -27.85 -2.04
CA ALA A 507 18.38 -26.80 -1.61
C ALA A 507 19.15 -25.50 -1.29
N TYR A 508 20.25 -25.58 -0.55
CA TYR A 508 21.10 -24.44 -0.23
C TYR A 508 21.60 -23.74 -1.50
N LYS A 509 22.17 -24.47 -2.46
CA LYS A 509 22.67 -23.91 -3.73
C LYS A 509 21.56 -23.25 -4.56
N ASN A 510 20.38 -23.85 -4.59
CA ASN A 510 19.23 -23.29 -5.31
C ASN A 510 18.70 -22.00 -4.66
N ILE A 511 18.66 -21.94 -3.34
CA ILE A 511 18.26 -20.75 -2.57
C ILE A 511 19.31 -19.65 -2.74
N ASP A 512 20.59 -19.99 -2.58
CA ASP A 512 21.70 -19.06 -2.69
C ASP A 512 21.74 -18.38 -4.07
N ALA A 513 21.70 -19.15 -5.16
CA ALA A 513 21.68 -18.61 -6.51
C ALA A 513 20.52 -17.64 -6.78
N GLY A 514 19.45 -17.70 -6.00
CA GLY A 514 18.28 -16.88 -6.17
C GLY A 514 18.23 -15.61 -5.34
N LEU A 515 18.79 -15.68 -4.16
CA LEU A 515 18.75 -14.58 -3.22
C LEU A 515 19.90 -13.60 -3.42
N THR A 516 21.07 -14.12 -3.81
CA THR A 516 22.28 -13.33 -4.00
C THR A 516 22.13 -12.21 -5.03
N ALA A 517 21.37 -12.45 -6.11
CA ALA A 517 21.26 -11.46 -7.18
C ALA A 517 20.37 -10.24 -6.83
N ASN A 518 19.48 -10.32 -5.83
CA ASN A 518 18.34 -9.41 -5.80
C ASN A 518 17.91 -8.81 -4.45
N VAL A 519 18.52 -9.16 -3.32
CA VAL A 519 18.00 -8.72 -2.01
C VAL A 519 18.94 -7.81 -1.24
N LEU A 520 20.25 -8.02 -1.33
CA LEU A 520 21.27 -7.19 -0.68
C LEU A 520 22.36 -6.77 -1.67
N ARG A 521 22.48 -5.47 -1.91
CA ARG A 521 23.46 -4.90 -2.84
C ARG A 521 24.89 -4.95 -2.31
N PHE A 522 25.01 -4.93 -0.98
CA PHE A 522 26.28 -4.85 -0.26
C PHE A 522 26.89 -6.23 0.04
N MET A 523 26.09 -7.28 0.21
CA MET A 523 26.54 -8.60 0.68
C MET A 523 26.13 -9.73 -0.28
N ILE A 524 26.17 -9.45 -1.58
CA ILE A 524 25.64 -10.33 -2.63
C ILE A 524 26.17 -11.76 -2.47
N ASP A 525 27.49 -11.91 -2.31
CA ASP A 525 28.17 -13.22 -2.25
C ASP A 525 27.99 -13.95 -0.92
N TYR A 526 27.61 -13.24 0.15
CA TYR A 526 27.52 -13.78 1.51
C TYR A 526 26.13 -13.64 2.14
N PHE A 527 25.13 -13.28 1.36
CA PHE A 527 23.81 -12.96 1.88
C PHE A 527 23.17 -14.13 2.64
N LEU A 528 23.05 -15.27 2.01
CA LEU A 528 22.43 -16.46 2.62
C LEU A 528 23.20 -16.97 3.85
N PRO A 529 24.53 -17.13 3.81
CA PRO A 529 25.32 -17.49 4.99
C PRO A 529 25.12 -16.53 6.16
N VAL A 530 25.12 -15.21 5.89
CA VAL A 530 24.96 -14.19 6.94
C VAL A 530 23.56 -14.25 7.56
N VAL A 531 22.51 -14.36 6.77
CA VAL A 531 21.15 -14.48 7.31
C VAL A 531 20.99 -15.76 8.13
N LEU A 532 21.49 -16.89 7.66
CA LEU A 532 21.46 -18.14 8.39
C LEU A 532 22.29 -18.08 9.68
N ALA A 533 23.47 -17.46 9.64
CA ALA A 533 24.29 -17.24 10.83
C ALA A 533 23.59 -16.34 11.86
N CYS A 534 22.97 -15.26 11.42
CA CYS A 534 22.16 -14.38 12.29
C CYS A 534 20.96 -15.11 12.89
N ALA A 535 20.23 -15.88 12.09
CA ALA A 535 19.10 -16.68 12.56
C ALA A 535 19.57 -17.76 13.55
N ALA A 536 20.68 -18.46 13.25
CA ALA A 536 21.31 -19.45 14.13
C ALA A 536 21.78 -18.83 15.46
N LEU A 537 22.42 -17.67 15.41
CA LEU A 537 22.85 -16.94 16.61
C LEU A 537 21.66 -16.53 17.49
N ALA A 538 20.60 -16.01 16.89
CA ALA A 538 19.37 -15.68 17.61
C ALA A 538 18.71 -16.93 18.19
N ALA A 539 18.60 -18.03 17.44
CA ALA A 539 18.04 -19.27 17.91
C ALA A 539 18.87 -19.89 19.04
N LEU A 540 20.19 -20.01 18.86
CA LEU A 540 21.09 -20.56 19.86
C LEU A 540 21.04 -19.75 21.16
N THR A 541 21.18 -18.42 21.06
CA THR A 541 21.10 -17.54 22.23
C THR A 541 19.74 -17.68 22.93
N GLY A 542 18.67 -17.75 22.14
CA GLY A 542 17.31 -17.93 22.65
C GLY A 542 17.13 -19.26 23.36
N ILE A 543 17.62 -20.36 22.80
CA ILE A 543 17.56 -21.71 23.40
C ILE A 543 18.38 -21.75 24.69
N LEU A 544 19.60 -21.23 24.69
CA LEU A 544 20.42 -21.14 25.89
C LEU A 544 19.71 -20.35 27.01
N MET A 545 19.07 -19.24 26.68
CA MET A 545 18.26 -18.45 27.62
C MET A 545 17.01 -19.20 28.13
N LEU A 546 16.47 -20.13 27.36
CA LEU A 546 15.34 -20.97 27.78
C LEU A 546 15.81 -22.10 28.71
N ILE A 547 16.96 -22.69 28.45
CA ILE A 547 17.52 -23.82 29.25
C ILE A 547 18.08 -23.32 30.57
N PHE A 548 18.89 -22.28 30.56
CA PHE A 548 19.54 -21.80 31.79
C PHE A 548 18.62 -20.91 32.63
N HIS A 549 17.71 -21.55 33.36
CA HIS A 549 16.72 -20.89 34.22
C HIS A 549 17.31 -19.99 35.32
N ARG A 550 18.51 -20.24 35.76
CA ARG A 550 19.20 -19.40 36.77
C ARG A 550 19.52 -17.99 36.34
N TRP A 551 19.54 -17.74 35.02
CA TRP A 551 19.75 -16.40 34.44
C TRP A 551 18.45 -15.60 34.32
N ARG A 552 17.38 -16.01 35.03
CA ARG A 552 16.04 -15.39 34.94
C ARG A 552 16.01 -13.89 35.13
N TYR A 553 16.99 -13.33 35.85
CA TYR A 553 17.01 -11.93 36.27
C TYR A 553 18.35 -11.23 35.99
N VAL A 554 18.91 -11.40 34.83
CA VAL A 554 20.06 -10.61 34.44
C VAL A 554 19.59 -9.17 34.21
N ALA A 555 20.05 -8.25 35.05
CA ALA A 555 19.71 -6.82 35.01
C ALA A 555 18.20 -6.47 35.04
N GLY A 556 17.38 -7.29 35.73
CA GLY A 556 15.93 -7.06 35.84
C GLY A 556 15.15 -7.42 34.58
N TYR A 557 15.72 -8.17 33.66
CA TYR A 557 15.04 -8.70 32.49
C TYR A 557 14.56 -10.13 32.74
N ASN A 558 13.36 -10.45 32.25
CA ASN A 558 12.89 -11.83 32.20
C ASN A 558 13.50 -12.52 30.96
N VAL A 559 14.65 -13.16 31.16
CA VAL A 559 15.49 -13.77 30.11
C VAL A 559 14.77 -14.88 29.37
N THR A 560 13.96 -15.69 30.05
CA THR A 560 13.21 -16.79 29.39
C THR A 560 12.16 -16.28 28.40
N GLN A 561 11.51 -15.15 28.68
CA GLN A 561 10.56 -14.57 27.75
C GLN A 561 11.26 -13.92 26.54
N TYR A 562 12.43 -13.36 26.76
CA TYR A 562 13.25 -12.81 25.68
C TYR A 562 13.80 -13.93 24.78
N GLY A 563 14.31 -15.02 25.39
CA GLY A 563 14.76 -16.18 24.63
C GLY A 563 13.70 -16.78 23.69
N ALA A 564 12.45 -16.90 24.16
CA ALA A 564 11.34 -17.37 23.31
C ALA A 564 11.10 -16.43 22.11
N VAL A 565 11.25 -15.12 22.29
CA VAL A 565 11.12 -14.14 21.20
C VAL A 565 12.27 -14.27 20.20
N LEU A 566 13.52 -14.48 20.67
CA LEU A 566 14.67 -14.69 19.80
C LEU A 566 14.48 -15.91 18.91
N VAL A 567 14.02 -17.04 19.49
CA VAL A 567 13.70 -18.25 18.73
C VAL A 567 12.55 -17.98 17.73
N SER A 568 11.54 -17.21 18.14
CA SER A 568 10.45 -16.84 17.23
C SER A 568 10.94 -16.07 16.01
N VAL A 569 11.77 -15.05 16.21
CA VAL A 569 12.32 -14.22 15.10
C VAL A 569 13.22 -15.05 14.19
N ALA A 570 14.06 -15.93 14.75
CA ALA A 570 14.88 -16.86 13.97
C ALA A 570 14.00 -17.80 13.12
N ALA A 571 12.95 -18.39 13.71
CA ALA A 571 12.03 -19.25 13.00
C ALA A 571 11.26 -18.50 11.89
N MET A 572 10.78 -17.28 12.16
CA MET A 572 10.15 -16.43 11.14
C MET A 572 11.10 -16.19 9.96
N SER A 573 12.38 -15.90 10.22
CA SER A 573 13.38 -15.63 9.19
C SER A 573 13.62 -16.86 8.30
N VAL A 574 13.71 -18.06 8.89
CA VAL A 574 13.88 -19.30 8.13
C VAL A 574 12.61 -19.64 7.33
N LEU A 575 11.42 -19.52 7.93
CA LEU A 575 10.17 -19.79 7.22
C LEU A 575 9.94 -18.83 6.05
N MET A 576 10.28 -17.53 6.21
CA MET A 576 10.22 -16.56 5.13
C MET A 576 11.25 -16.85 4.04
N LEU A 577 12.45 -17.34 4.41
CA LEU A 577 13.45 -17.79 3.45
C LEU A 577 12.92 -18.94 2.59
N VAL A 578 12.22 -19.88 3.20
CA VAL A 578 11.54 -20.96 2.48
C VAL A 578 10.47 -20.40 1.54
N LEU A 579 9.62 -19.47 2.01
CA LEU A 579 8.56 -18.87 1.19
C LEU A 579 9.11 -18.19 -0.07
N VAL A 580 10.12 -17.34 0.06
CA VAL A 580 10.71 -16.63 -1.09
C VAL A 580 11.46 -17.56 -2.03
N SER A 581 11.72 -18.78 -1.62
CA SER A 581 12.49 -19.79 -2.38
C SER A 581 11.64 -20.94 -2.92
N LEU A 582 10.33 -20.95 -2.72
CA LEU A 582 9.44 -22.08 -3.06
C LEU A 582 9.61 -22.55 -4.50
N LYS A 583 9.56 -21.63 -5.48
CA LYS A 583 9.74 -21.96 -6.91
C LYS A 583 11.06 -22.67 -7.20
N ARG A 584 12.15 -22.26 -6.53
CA ARG A 584 13.48 -22.84 -6.69
C ARG A 584 13.64 -24.18 -5.96
N LEU A 585 12.79 -24.44 -4.98
CA LEU A 585 12.70 -25.71 -4.28
C LEU A 585 11.79 -26.72 -5.01
N GLY A 586 11.19 -26.31 -6.15
CA GLY A 586 10.26 -27.15 -6.90
C GLY A 586 8.86 -27.25 -6.24
N LEU A 587 8.53 -26.30 -5.36
CA LEU A 587 7.24 -26.21 -4.70
C LEU A 587 6.35 -25.16 -5.40
N PRO A 588 5.02 -25.25 -5.29
CA PRO A 588 4.11 -24.25 -5.84
C PRO A 588 4.43 -22.84 -5.31
N GLU A 589 4.45 -21.87 -6.19
CA GLU A 589 4.69 -20.47 -5.85
C GLU A 589 3.43 -19.86 -5.22
N LEU A 590 3.41 -19.74 -3.89
CA LEU A 590 2.28 -19.17 -3.16
C LEU A 590 2.22 -17.64 -3.25
N MET A 591 3.32 -17.01 -3.63
CA MET A 591 3.44 -15.56 -3.73
C MET A 591 4.54 -15.23 -4.73
N ASP A 592 4.28 -14.25 -5.60
CA ASP A 592 5.29 -13.71 -6.51
C ASP A 592 6.56 -13.29 -5.75
N TYR A 593 7.71 -13.69 -6.28
CA TYR A 593 9.01 -13.44 -5.65
C TYR A 593 9.25 -11.94 -5.38
N ASN A 594 8.90 -11.05 -6.32
CA ASN A 594 9.11 -9.61 -6.17
C ASN A 594 8.24 -9.03 -5.05
N ARG A 595 7.05 -9.56 -4.85
CA ARG A 595 6.15 -9.18 -3.76
C ARG A 595 6.63 -9.76 -2.42
N ALA A 596 7.10 -10.99 -2.41
CA ALA A 596 7.63 -11.63 -1.19
C ALA A 596 8.89 -10.94 -0.64
N ARG A 597 9.75 -10.38 -1.51
CA ARG A 597 10.97 -9.63 -1.11
C ARG A 597 10.66 -8.48 -0.15
N VAL A 598 9.55 -7.76 -0.35
CA VAL A 598 9.17 -6.60 0.47
C VAL A 598 9.01 -7.03 1.92
N TYR A 599 8.27 -8.10 2.15
CA TYR A 599 8.06 -8.66 3.49
C TYR A 599 9.33 -9.24 4.09
N TYR A 600 10.19 -9.83 3.24
CA TYR A 600 11.44 -10.41 3.70
C TYR A 600 12.42 -9.34 4.16
N ALA A 601 12.59 -8.25 3.39
CA ALA A 601 13.41 -7.09 3.80
C ALA A 601 12.92 -6.47 5.10
N TYR A 602 11.60 -6.39 5.27
CA TYR A 602 10.95 -5.94 6.50
C TYR A 602 11.30 -6.82 7.70
N LEU A 603 11.25 -8.15 7.54
CA LEU A 603 11.63 -9.11 8.58
C LEU A 603 13.14 -9.11 8.87
N LEU A 604 13.99 -8.97 7.85
CA LEU A 604 15.44 -8.85 8.03
C LEU A 604 15.81 -7.67 8.91
N THR A 605 15.11 -6.55 8.78
CA THR A 605 15.31 -5.39 9.66
C THR A 605 15.03 -5.75 11.12
N ILE A 606 14.00 -6.56 11.38
CA ILE A 606 13.68 -7.07 12.72
C ILE A 606 14.80 -7.99 13.21
N LEU A 607 15.26 -8.93 12.39
CA LEU A 607 16.34 -9.86 12.73
C LEU A 607 17.64 -9.10 13.06
N MET A 608 18.06 -8.16 12.22
CA MET A 608 19.28 -7.37 12.42
C MET A 608 19.19 -6.52 13.70
N SER A 609 18.02 -5.90 13.96
CA SER A 609 17.81 -5.16 15.22
C SER A 609 17.94 -6.05 16.45
N VAL A 610 17.45 -7.28 16.38
CA VAL A 610 17.57 -8.27 17.45
C VAL A 610 19.02 -8.72 17.64
N ILE A 611 19.77 -8.93 16.54
CA ILE A 611 21.19 -9.30 16.60
C ILE A 611 22.01 -8.20 17.29
N VAL A 612 21.73 -6.92 17.01
CA VAL A 612 22.36 -5.80 17.72
C VAL A 612 21.95 -5.75 19.19
N ASP A 613 20.71 -6.09 19.52
CA ASP A 613 20.18 -6.07 20.89
C ASP A 613 20.81 -7.14 21.79
N ILE A 614 21.12 -8.34 21.24
CA ILE A 614 21.67 -9.47 22.01
C ILE A 614 22.92 -9.10 22.81
N PRO A 615 24.04 -8.63 22.22
CA PRO A 615 25.24 -8.28 22.96
C PRO A 615 25.02 -7.12 23.94
N CYS A 616 24.18 -6.14 23.57
CA CYS A 616 23.82 -5.04 24.47
C CYS A 616 23.12 -5.55 25.73
N VAL A 617 22.19 -6.50 25.59
CA VAL A 617 21.47 -7.09 26.72
C VAL A 617 22.38 -7.99 27.57
N LEU A 618 23.24 -8.80 26.95
CA LEU A 618 24.17 -9.69 27.64
C LEU A 618 25.16 -8.86 28.46
N LEU A 619 25.80 -7.86 27.88
CA LEU A 619 26.76 -7.00 28.59
C LEU A 619 26.07 -6.16 29.69
N GLY A 620 24.90 -5.57 29.37
CA GLY A 620 24.10 -4.90 30.40
C GLY A 620 23.71 -5.81 31.56
N GLY A 621 23.55 -7.11 31.26
CA GLY A 621 23.28 -8.16 32.22
C GLY A 621 24.48 -8.48 33.13
N VAL A 622 25.65 -8.65 32.55
CA VAL A 622 26.90 -8.88 33.29
C VAL A 622 27.14 -7.76 34.31
N PHE A 623 26.99 -6.52 33.91
CA PHE A 623 27.15 -5.36 34.81
C PHE A 623 25.94 -5.07 35.69
N ARG A 624 24.81 -5.82 35.51
CA ARG A 624 23.54 -5.61 36.21
C ARG A 624 22.94 -4.19 36.08
N LYS A 625 23.29 -3.43 35.02
CA LYS A 625 22.88 -2.03 34.81
C LYS A 625 22.24 -1.84 33.44
N ARG A 626 20.98 -1.43 33.41
CA ARG A 626 20.20 -1.20 32.16
C ARG A 626 20.75 -0.05 31.30
N TRP A 627 21.33 0.97 31.94
CA TRP A 627 21.85 2.12 31.21
C TRP A 627 23.02 1.72 30.30
N ILE A 628 23.81 0.69 30.67
CA ILE A 628 24.90 0.15 29.86
C ILE A 628 24.33 -0.47 28.57
N ALA A 629 23.29 -1.28 28.65
CA ALA A 629 22.63 -1.82 27.46
C ALA A 629 22.08 -0.73 26.53
N ASN A 630 21.52 0.34 27.10
CA ASN A 630 21.03 1.47 26.34
C ASN A 630 22.17 2.27 25.68
N LEU A 631 23.24 2.51 26.40
CA LEU A 631 24.43 3.21 25.87
C LEU A 631 25.07 2.41 24.73
N LEU A 632 25.25 1.10 24.92
CA LEU A 632 25.80 0.22 23.88
C LEU A 632 24.91 0.17 22.64
N SER A 633 23.59 0.11 22.79
CA SER A 633 22.68 0.13 21.65
C SER A 633 22.68 1.47 20.93
N LEU A 634 22.87 2.58 21.64
CA LEU A 634 23.05 3.90 21.02
C LEU A 634 24.38 3.96 20.25
N ALA A 635 25.47 3.52 20.88
CA ALA A 635 26.79 3.48 20.25
C ALA A 635 26.81 2.58 19.02
N ALA A 636 26.19 1.38 19.10
CA ALA A 636 26.04 0.49 17.97
C ALA A 636 25.21 1.13 16.83
N GLY A 637 24.13 1.83 17.16
CA GLY A 637 23.34 2.57 16.18
C GLY A 637 24.13 3.67 15.49
N VAL A 638 24.87 4.46 16.26
CA VAL A 638 25.77 5.51 15.73
C VAL A 638 26.87 4.92 14.86
N ALA A 639 27.48 3.81 15.29
CA ALA A 639 28.52 3.12 14.51
C ALA A 639 27.97 2.61 13.17
N VAL A 640 26.80 1.97 13.18
CA VAL A 640 26.14 1.50 11.94
C VAL A 640 25.83 2.67 11.01
N ILE A 641 25.34 3.79 11.55
CA ILE A 641 25.08 5.01 10.78
C ILE A 641 26.38 5.57 10.19
N ALA A 642 27.43 5.65 10.98
CA ALA A 642 28.73 6.14 10.51
C ALA A 642 29.33 5.25 9.42
N LEU A 643 29.24 3.91 9.57
CA LEU A 643 29.69 2.95 8.57
C LEU A 643 28.91 3.09 7.27
N GLY A 644 27.60 3.29 7.34
CA GLY A 644 26.77 3.50 6.14
C GLY A 644 27.18 4.75 5.35
N PHE A 645 27.52 5.83 6.02
CA PHE A 645 28.09 7.03 5.39
C PHE A 645 29.48 6.75 4.83
N GLY A 646 30.36 6.09 5.58
CA GLY A 646 31.72 5.78 5.16
C GLY A 646 31.79 4.88 3.92
N TYR A 647 30.84 3.96 3.77
CA TYR A 647 30.73 3.08 2.59
C TYR A 647 29.79 3.62 1.49
N ASN A 648 29.34 4.87 1.58
CA ASN A 648 28.43 5.51 0.62
C ASN A 648 27.13 4.71 0.37
N LEU A 649 26.60 4.13 1.43
CA LEU A 649 25.37 3.35 1.40
C LEU A 649 24.09 4.20 1.59
N VAL A 650 24.23 5.52 1.62
CA VAL A 650 23.10 6.43 1.83
C VAL A 650 22.17 6.35 0.64
N ARG A 651 20.89 6.05 0.93
CA ARG A 651 19.87 5.95 -0.09
C ARG A 651 19.60 7.30 -0.73
N GLN A 652 19.64 7.32 -2.05
CA GLN A 652 19.15 8.46 -2.80
C GLN A 652 17.61 8.53 -2.75
N PRO A 653 17.02 9.73 -2.84
CA PRO A 653 15.58 9.88 -2.96
C PRO A 653 15.05 9.08 -4.14
N PHE A 654 13.87 8.48 -3.97
CA PHE A 654 13.16 7.95 -5.11
C PHE A 654 12.77 9.09 -6.03
N THR A 655 13.25 9.04 -7.24
CA THR A 655 12.81 9.91 -8.32
C THR A 655 12.07 9.04 -9.34
N THR A 656 10.80 9.31 -9.55
CA THR A 656 10.09 8.79 -10.71
C THR A 656 10.32 9.73 -11.89
N SER A 657 10.47 9.14 -13.06
CA SER A 657 10.45 9.89 -14.31
C SER A 657 9.14 10.69 -14.36
N ARG A 658 9.27 11.97 -14.69
CA ARG A 658 8.12 12.80 -14.92
C ARG A 658 7.49 12.35 -16.24
N LEU A 659 6.35 11.71 -16.16
CA LEU A 659 5.63 11.19 -17.32
C LEU A 659 4.67 12.24 -17.91
N GLU A 660 4.42 13.31 -17.16
CA GLU A 660 3.42 14.33 -17.44
C GLU A 660 3.96 15.73 -17.16
N THR A 661 3.50 16.71 -17.90
CA THR A 661 3.76 18.13 -17.57
C THR A 661 2.80 18.60 -16.47
N ASN A 662 3.19 19.67 -15.76
CA ASN A 662 2.30 20.27 -14.75
C ASN A 662 1.01 20.80 -15.41
N GLY A 663 1.12 21.30 -16.62
CA GLY A 663 0.01 21.81 -17.41
C GLY A 663 -0.98 20.71 -17.75
N ALA A 664 -0.51 19.55 -18.21
CA ALA A 664 -1.36 18.41 -18.54
C ALA A 664 -2.20 17.95 -17.33
N ILE A 665 -1.58 17.84 -16.15
CA ILE A 665 -2.27 17.44 -14.92
C ILE A 665 -3.24 18.51 -14.42
N THR A 666 -2.86 19.79 -14.49
CA THR A 666 -3.76 20.90 -14.11
C THR A 666 -4.98 20.92 -15.04
N CYS A 667 -4.75 20.77 -16.33
CA CYS A 667 -5.80 20.70 -17.33
C CYS A 667 -6.75 19.53 -17.06
N LEU A 668 -6.22 18.32 -16.81
CA LEU A 668 -7.04 17.14 -16.51
C LEU A 668 -7.89 17.33 -15.24
N THR A 669 -7.31 17.93 -14.21
CA THR A 669 -8.04 18.23 -12.98
C THR A 669 -9.21 19.19 -13.23
N ASN A 670 -9.00 20.19 -14.09
CA ASN A 670 -10.05 21.13 -14.49
C ASN A 670 -11.14 20.40 -15.30
N ILE A 671 -10.76 19.57 -16.27
CA ILE A 671 -11.71 18.77 -17.07
C ILE A 671 -12.60 17.90 -16.21
N ILE A 672 -12.01 17.18 -15.23
CA ILE A 672 -12.76 16.34 -14.28
C ILE A 672 -13.71 17.18 -13.43
N HIS A 673 -13.29 18.39 -13.03
CA HIS A 673 -14.13 19.28 -12.22
C HIS A 673 -15.29 19.90 -13.01
N ASP A 674 -15.03 20.27 -14.27
CA ASP A 674 -15.96 21.05 -15.10
C ASP A 674 -17.00 20.18 -15.80
N ASN A 675 -16.76 18.89 -15.91
CA ASN A 675 -17.62 17.97 -16.68
C ASN A 675 -18.20 16.87 -15.79
N LYS A 676 -19.36 16.36 -16.22
CA LYS A 676 -19.92 15.14 -15.63
C LYS A 676 -19.10 13.93 -16.03
N ASP A 677 -19.04 12.95 -15.15
CA ASP A 677 -18.38 11.69 -15.44
C ASP A 677 -18.97 11.03 -16.68
N ASN A 678 -18.09 10.42 -17.47
CA ASN A 678 -18.43 9.68 -18.69
C ASN A 678 -19.09 10.50 -19.83
N THR A 679 -19.01 11.84 -19.79
CA THR A 679 -19.52 12.70 -20.88
C THR A 679 -18.43 13.22 -21.82
N TRP A 680 -17.18 12.89 -21.59
CA TRP A 680 -16.02 13.44 -22.29
C TRP A 680 -14.94 12.40 -22.54
N THR A 681 -14.15 12.64 -23.57
CA THR A 681 -13.01 11.82 -23.97
C THR A 681 -11.76 12.67 -24.05
N ILE A 682 -10.64 12.13 -23.63
CA ILE A 682 -9.32 12.74 -23.81
C ILE A 682 -8.51 11.96 -24.84
N VAL A 683 -7.90 12.67 -25.76
CA VAL A 683 -6.97 12.12 -26.75
C VAL A 683 -5.56 12.44 -26.26
N SER A 684 -4.87 11.47 -25.67
CA SER A 684 -3.57 11.68 -25.06
C SER A 684 -2.65 10.49 -25.23
N ALA A 685 -1.34 10.75 -25.23
CA ALA A 685 -0.29 9.74 -25.38
C ALA A 685 0.16 9.11 -24.04
N ASN A 686 -0.44 9.51 -22.94
CA ASN A 686 0.16 9.37 -21.61
C ASN A 686 -0.67 8.65 -20.58
N ASP A 687 -0.08 8.71 -19.39
CA ASP A 687 -0.61 8.16 -18.15
C ASP A 687 -1.87 8.88 -17.63
N GLU A 688 -2.35 9.92 -18.30
CA GLU A 688 -3.65 10.54 -18.02
C GLU A 688 -4.77 9.52 -17.98
N LEU A 689 -4.65 8.46 -18.79
CA LEU A 689 -5.56 7.32 -18.73
C LEU A 689 -5.71 6.77 -17.28
N ARG A 690 -4.62 6.72 -16.52
CA ARG A 690 -4.65 6.24 -15.15
C ARG A 690 -5.42 7.15 -14.20
N MET A 691 -5.55 8.43 -14.55
CA MET A 691 -6.34 9.41 -13.79
C MET A 691 -7.80 9.47 -14.24
N LEU A 692 -8.07 9.03 -15.47
CA LEU A 692 -9.41 9.12 -16.08
C LEU A 692 -10.33 7.98 -15.69
N TYR A 693 -9.80 6.88 -15.14
CA TYR A 693 -10.58 5.70 -14.86
C TYR A 693 -11.75 6.03 -13.92
N GLY A 694 -12.96 5.93 -14.44
CA GLY A 694 -14.19 6.28 -13.72
C GLY A 694 -14.69 7.72 -13.93
N HIS A 695 -13.91 8.61 -14.58
CA HIS A 695 -14.33 10.00 -14.83
C HIS A 695 -14.62 10.28 -16.32
N GLY A 696 -13.80 9.78 -17.22
CA GLY A 696 -13.93 10.00 -18.65
C GLY A 696 -13.34 8.86 -19.48
N TYR A 697 -13.36 9.02 -20.80
CA TYR A 697 -12.83 8.04 -21.73
C TYR A 697 -11.48 8.50 -22.27
N HIS A 698 -10.65 7.54 -22.65
CA HIS A 698 -9.36 7.76 -23.28
C HIS A 698 -9.37 7.30 -24.72
N TYR A 699 -8.68 8.05 -25.60
CA TYR A 699 -8.47 7.68 -26.99
C TYR A 699 -6.99 7.89 -27.36
N GLU A 700 -6.42 6.94 -28.07
CA GLU A 700 -5.01 6.98 -28.46
C GLU A 700 -4.75 8.00 -29.57
N PRO A 701 -3.80 8.94 -29.44
CA PRO A 701 -3.48 9.92 -30.47
C PRO A 701 -3.04 9.29 -31.78
N ILE A 702 -2.30 8.19 -31.75
CA ILE A 702 -1.84 7.49 -32.96
C ILE A 702 -3.05 6.97 -33.79
N THR A 703 -4.07 6.47 -33.11
CA THR A 703 -5.30 6.03 -33.78
C THR A 703 -6.03 7.21 -34.41
N PHE A 704 -6.06 8.34 -33.71
CA PHE A 704 -6.65 9.58 -34.25
C PHE A 704 -5.85 10.12 -35.44
N VAL A 705 -4.53 10.12 -35.41
CA VAL A 705 -3.64 10.52 -36.49
C VAL A 705 -3.86 9.64 -37.72
N HIS A 706 -3.96 8.32 -37.54
CA HIS A 706 -4.29 7.41 -38.66
C HIS A 706 -5.69 7.65 -39.25
N LEU A 707 -6.69 7.95 -38.40
CA LEU A 707 -8.03 8.32 -38.89
C LEU A 707 -7.97 9.57 -39.79
N ARG A 708 -7.19 10.57 -39.40
CA ARG A 708 -6.96 11.78 -40.15
C ARG A 708 -6.23 11.55 -41.50
N GLU A 709 -5.15 10.75 -41.47
CA GLU A 709 -4.31 10.44 -42.63
C GLU A 709 -5.02 9.56 -43.67
N SER A 710 -6.14 8.98 -43.36
CA SER A 710 -6.93 8.13 -44.31
C SER A 710 -7.63 8.96 -45.39
N LYS A 711 -7.35 10.29 -45.55
CA LYS A 711 -7.82 11.19 -46.60
C LYS A 711 -9.32 11.07 -46.90
N HIS A 712 -10.14 11.32 -45.94
CA HIS A 712 -11.57 11.28 -46.11
C HIS A 712 -12.21 12.59 -45.68
N ASP A 713 -12.68 13.36 -46.62
CA ASP A 713 -13.56 14.48 -46.40
C ASP A 713 -14.93 14.00 -45.90
N ASN A 714 -15.57 14.83 -45.09
CA ASN A 714 -16.94 14.59 -44.64
C ASN A 714 -17.12 13.31 -43.77
N ARG A 715 -16.27 13.15 -42.74
CA ARG A 715 -16.42 12.07 -41.78
C ARG A 715 -16.95 12.54 -40.44
N ARG A 716 -17.61 11.62 -39.74
CA ARG A 716 -17.87 11.78 -38.33
C ARG A 716 -16.61 11.42 -37.53
N ILE A 717 -16.39 12.15 -36.47
CA ILE A 717 -15.43 11.71 -35.46
C ILE A 717 -16.06 10.54 -34.72
N THR A 718 -15.38 9.39 -34.72
CA THR A 718 -15.89 8.14 -34.13
C THR A 718 -15.69 8.06 -32.62
N ILE A 719 -15.79 9.20 -31.93
CA ILE A 719 -15.68 9.32 -30.46
C ILE A 719 -17.07 9.74 -29.97
N ASN A 720 -17.71 8.90 -29.17
CA ASN A 720 -19.12 9.02 -28.82
C ASN A 720 -19.43 9.94 -27.62
N THR A 721 -18.55 10.90 -27.31
CA THR A 721 -18.79 11.86 -26.23
C THR A 721 -19.02 13.27 -26.77
N GLU A 722 -19.76 14.07 -26.00
CA GLU A 722 -20.05 15.47 -26.37
C GLU A 722 -18.78 16.32 -26.47
N TYR A 723 -17.86 16.11 -25.55
CA TYR A 723 -16.60 16.84 -25.49
C TYR A 723 -15.43 15.91 -25.76
N VAL A 724 -14.53 16.36 -26.63
CA VAL A 724 -13.25 15.70 -26.89
C VAL A 724 -12.11 16.68 -26.62
N TYR A 725 -11.20 16.26 -25.77
CA TYR A 725 -10.04 17.05 -25.36
C TYR A 725 -8.78 16.47 -25.98
N PHE A 726 -8.09 17.26 -26.80
CA PHE A 726 -6.85 16.86 -27.47
C PHE A 726 -5.66 17.38 -26.69
N TYR A 727 -4.89 16.48 -26.11
CA TYR A 727 -3.68 16.78 -25.37
C TYR A 727 -2.49 16.86 -26.30
N VAL A 728 -1.88 18.03 -26.38
CA VAL A 728 -0.74 18.29 -27.25
C VAL A 728 0.41 18.89 -26.45
N GLU A 729 1.51 18.19 -26.40
CA GLU A 729 2.74 18.68 -25.78
C GLU A 729 3.48 19.57 -26.77
N LYS A 730 3.67 20.84 -26.43
CA LYS A 730 4.51 21.75 -27.19
C LYS A 730 6.01 21.46 -27.03
N ARG A 731 6.34 20.83 -25.90
CA ARG A 731 7.66 20.27 -25.59
C ARG A 731 7.49 18.80 -25.20
N PRO A 732 7.40 17.90 -26.19
CA PRO A 732 7.12 16.48 -25.91
C PRO A 732 8.17 15.84 -25.00
N LEU A 733 7.70 15.07 -24.03
CA LEU A 733 8.57 14.39 -23.09
C LEU A 733 9.27 13.20 -23.75
N ASP A 734 10.54 13.00 -23.44
CA ASP A 734 11.26 11.79 -23.81
C ASP A 734 11.18 10.76 -22.68
N TYR A 735 10.46 9.67 -22.94
CA TYR A 735 10.31 8.58 -21.96
C TYR A 735 11.60 7.82 -21.65
N LEU A 736 12.53 7.77 -22.61
CA LEU A 736 13.80 7.09 -22.40
C LEU A 736 14.76 7.93 -21.56
N HIS A 737 14.66 9.27 -21.69
CA HIS A 737 15.53 10.23 -21.03
C HIS A 737 14.71 11.41 -20.46
N PRO A 738 13.80 11.17 -19.49
CA PRO A 738 12.85 12.18 -19.01
C PRO A 738 13.51 13.42 -18.39
N TYR A 739 14.82 13.35 -18.10
CA TYR A 739 15.61 14.46 -17.54
C TYR A 739 16.60 15.07 -18.54
N ALA A 740 16.77 14.49 -19.70
CA ALA A 740 17.77 14.93 -20.69
C ALA A 740 17.32 16.09 -21.59
N GLY A 741 16.28 16.76 -21.23
CA GLY A 741 15.66 17.85 -21.97
C GLY A 741 14.34 17.43 -22.62
N SER A 742 13.41 18.36 -22.67
CA SER A 742 12.16 18.20 -23.44
C SER A 742 12.52 18.10 -24.92
N GLY A 743 11.88 17.16 -25.62
CA GLY A 743 11.92 17.13 -27.07
C GLY A 743 11.42 18.46 -27.64
N GLN A 744 11.73 18.69 -28.88
CA GLN A 744 11.23 19.86 -29.61
C GLN A 744 10.17 19.40 -30.61
N MET A 745 9.16 20.23 -30.81
CA MET A 745 8.23 20.00 -31.90
C MET A 745 9.00 20.05 -33.23
N VAL A 746 8.73 19.11 -34.10
CA VAL A 746 9.28 19.16 -35.48
C VAL A 746 8.55 20.22 -36.29
N SER A 747 9.19 20.72 -37.31
CA SER A 747 8.54 21.65 -38.25
C SER A 747 7.30 21.00 -38.89
N GLU A 748 6.43 21.80 -39.47
CA GLU A 748 5.23 21.28 -40.16
C GLU A 748 5.62 20.35 -41.31
N GLU A 749 6.68 20.65 -42.07
CA GLU A 749 7.27 19.76 -43.07
C GLU A 749 7.81 18.49 -42.46
N GLY A 750 8.47 18.58 -41.30
CA GLY A 750 8.92 17.43 -40.55
C GLY A 750 7.76 16.54 -40.02
N ALA A 751 6.65 17.17 -39.66
CA ALA A 751 5.45 16.46 -39.21
C ALA A 751 4.70 15.80 -40.38
N ALA A 752 4.90 16.24 -41.59
CA ALA A 752 4.32 15.63 -42.83
C ALA A 752 4.96 14.28 -43.16
N ARG A 753 6.07 13.90 -42.51
CA ARG A 753 6.69 12.57 -42.66
C ARG A 753 5.72 11.44 -42.27
N SER A 754 6.04 10.23 -42.69
CA SER A 754 5.21 9.05 -42.38
C SER A 754 4.95 8.91 -40.86
N THR A 755 3.73 8.62 -40.50
CA THR A 755 3.36 8.33 -39.13
C THR A 755 4.10 7.10 -38.63
N PRO A 756 4.64 7.12 -37.40
CA PRO A 756 5.28 5.97 -36.82
C PRO A 756 4.37 4.74 -36.87
N ALA A 757 4.93 3.61 -37.30
CA ALA A 757 4.22 2.34 -37.30
C ALA A 757 4.16 1.77 -35.86
N GLY A 758 3.07 1.14 -35.51
CA GLY A 758 2.89 0.48 -34.23
C GLY A 758 1.65 0.91 -33.46
N SER A 759 1.50 0.39 -32.28
CA SER A 759 0.41 0.70 -31.35
C SER A 759 0.90 0.56 -29.90
N GLY A 760 0.15 1.13 -28.97
CA GLY A 760 0.46 1.08 -27.55
C GLY A 760 1.60 2.03 -27.14
N ILE A 761 2.03 1.92 -25.89
CA ILE A 761 2.92 2.89 -25.24
C ILE A 761 4.28 3.07 -25.95
N THR A 762 4.77 2.04 -26.60
CA THR A 762 6.08 2.04 -27.26
C THR A 762 6.15 2.98 -28.47
N VAL A 763 5.02 3.26 -29.11
CA VAL A 763 4.96 4.21 -30.23
C VAL A 763 5.25 5.64 -29.80
N TYR A 764 5.10 5.96 -28.52
CA TYR A 764 5.31 7.28 -27.96
C TYR A 764 6.70 7.48 -27.35
N TYR A 765 7.72 6.72 -27.76
CA TYR A 765 9.08 6.89 -27.30
C TYR A 765 9.91 7.76 -28.26
N GLY A 766 10.74 8.63 -27.68
CA GLY A 766 11.70 9.45 -28.42
C GLY A 766 11.09 10.32 -29.52
N GLU A 767 11.70 10.32 -30.68
CA GLU A 767 11.29 11.13 -31.85
C GLU A 767 9.88 10.80 -32.35
N ASN A 768 9.40 9.58 -32.17
CA ASN A 768 8.03 9.22 -32.56
C ASN A 768 6.99 10.07 -31.85
N ARG A 769 7.20 10.30 -30.55
CA ARG A 769 6.32 11.18 -29.76
C ARG A 769 6.33 12.61 -30.30
N TRP A 770 7.49 13.13 -30.67
CA TRP A 770 7.63 14.47 -31.23
C TRP A 770 6.85 14.61 -32.54
N VAL A 771 6.98 13.63 -33.43
CA VAL A 771 6.24 13.59 -34.69
C VAL A 771 4.73 13.56 -34.46
N ILE A 772 4.26 12.68 -33.58
CA ILE A 772 2.81 12.53 -33.28
C ILE A 772 2.26 13.83 -32.66
N MET A 773 2.94 14.41 -31.67
CA MET A 773 2.52 15.68 -31.04
C MET A 773 2.50 16.84 -32.01
N SER A 774 3.52 16.92 -32.88
CA SER A 774 3.55 17.95 -33.90
C SER A 774 2.42 17.81 -34.93
N LYS A 775 2.12 16.59 -35.38
CA LYS A 775 0.98 16.30 -36.26
C LYS A 775 -0.35 16.73 -35.64
N MET A 776 -0.53 16.41 -34.34
CA MET A 776 -1.73 16.81 -33.60
C MET A 776 -1.83 18.33 -33.47
N TYR A 777 -0.71 18.99 -33.18
CA TYR A 777 -0.66 20.45 -33.04
C TYR A 777 -1.07 21.17 -34.32
N TYR A 778 -0.40 20.86 -35.41
CA TYR A 778 -0.68 21.56 -36.71
C TYR A 778 -2.07 21.23 -37.24
N TRP A 779 -2.50 19.97 -37.06
CA TRP A 779 -3.89 19.63 -37.38
C TRP A 779 -4.90 20.42 -36.55
N ALA A 780 -4.71 20.54 -35.25
CA ALA A 780 -5.63 21.26 -34.39
C ALA A 780 -5.70 22.74 -34.72
N GLN A 781 -4.57 23.37 -35.07
CA GLN A 781 -4.53 24.76 -35.50
C GLN A 781 -5.33 24.98 -36.79
N LYS A 782 -5.23 24.07 -37.77
CA LYS A 782 -5.98 24.17 -39.03
C LYS A 782 -7.47 23.87 -38.81
N PHE A 783 -7.76 22.83 -38.00
CA PHE A 783 -9.15 22.44 -37.70
C PHE A 783 -9.89 23.58 -36.98
N MET A 784 -9.27 24.20 -36.00
CA MET A 784 -9.85 25.33 -35.26
C MET A 784 -10.16 26.54 -36.19
N LYS A 785 -9.36 26.75 -37.22
CA LYS A 785 -9.65 27.81 -38.24
C LYS A 785 -10.87 27.46 -39.08
N LEU A 786 -11.10 26.19 -39.37
CA LEU A 786 -12.26 25.74 -40.16
C LEU A 786 -13.54 25.62 -39.31
N TYR A 787 -13.41 25.28 -38.03
CA TYR A 787 -14.53 25.06 -37.13
C TYR A 787 -14.36 25.84 -35.80
N PRO A 788 -14.35 27.20 -35.86
CA PRO A 788 -14.04 28.05 -34.73
C PRO A 788 -15.09 28.00 -33.62
N ASP A 789 -16.35 27.71 -33.95
CA ASP A 789 -17.45 27.58 -32.97
C ASP A 789 -17.44 26.25 -32.23
N GLU A 790 -16.77 25.25 -32.77
CA GLU A 790 -16.77 23.90 -32.23
C GLU A 790 -15.48 23.57 -31.51
N MET A 791 -14.32 24.04 -32.01
CA MET A 791 -13.02 23.77 -31.42
C MET A 791 -12.36 25.01 -30.85
N THR A 792 -11.99 24.98 -29.60
CA THR A 792 -11.37 26.11 -28.89
C THR A 792 -10.17 25.62 -28.08
N VAL A 793 -9.25 26.54 -27.75
CA VAL A 793 -8.19 26.28 -26.77
C VAL A 793 -8.83 26.26 -25.38
N TYR A 794 -8.74 25.15 -24.68
CA TYR A 794 -9.25 24.98 -23.31
C TYR A 794 -8.23 25.36 -22.25
N TYR A 795 -6.97 24.97 -22.49
CA TYR A 795 -5.85 25.26 -21.60
C TYR A 795 -4.57 25.40 -22.41
N GLU A 796 -3.71 26.31 -22.02
CA GLU A 796 -2.43 26.52 -22.69
C GLU A 796 -1.39 27.06 -21.70
N ASP A 797 -0.16 26.52 -21.76
CA ASP A 797 1.03 27.03 -21.12
C ASP A 797 2.26 26.92 -22.05
N ASP A 798 3.47 27.13 -21.52
CA ASP A 798 4.70 27.09 -22.33
C ASP A 798 5.05 25.69 -22.84
N GLU A 799 4.60 24.65 -22.18
CA GLU A 799 4.97 23.26 -22.46
C GLU A 799 3.84 22.46 -23.10
N PHE A 800 2.58 22.91 -22.94
CA PHE A 800 1.40 22.08 -23.20
C PHE A 800 0.21 22.92 -23.69
N VAL A 801 -0.61 22.36 -24.57
CA VAL A 801 -1.88 22.93 -25.00
C VAL A 801 -2.96 21.85 -25.05
N CYS A 802 -4.14 22.17 -24.57
CA CYS A 802 -5.33 21.33 -24.69
C CYS A 802 -6.39 22.01 -25.53
N TYR A 803 -6.78 21.36 -26.60
CA TYR A 803 -7.88 21.82 -27.43
C TYR A 803 -9.16 21.06 -27.02
N ARG A 804 -10.27 21.78 -26.85
CA ARG A 804 -11.59 21.24 -26.59
C ARG A 804 -12.44 21.31 -27.84
N LEU A 805 -12.92 20.18 -28.31
CA LEU A 805 -13.91 20.07 -29.36
C LEU A 805 -15.27 19.77 -28.71
N LYS A 806 -16.24 20.62 -28.92
CA LYS A 806 -17.66 20.35 -28.67
C LYS A 806 -18.25 19.78 -29.95
N GLN A 807 -18.30 18.48 -30.04
CA GLN A 807 -18.75 17.86 -31.29
C GLN A 807 -20.29 17.85 -31.42
N ASN A 808 -20.72 18.12 -32.62
CA ASN A 808 -22.09 17.88 -33.02
C ASN A 808 -22.16 16.45 -33.62
N PRO A 809 -22.91 15.52 -33.02
CA PRO A 809 -22.96 14.13 -33.47
C PRO A 809 -23.54 13.96 -34.87
N TYR A 810 -24.16 15.00 -35.40
CA TYR A 810 -24.75 15.00 -36.78
C TYR A 810 -23.84 15.68 -37.80
N SER A 811 -22.78 16.37 -37.38
CA SER A 811 -21.85 17.07 -38.25
C SER A 811 -20.85 16.10 -38.90
N LEU A 812 -20.49 16.41 -40.12
CA LEU A 812 -19.39 15.80 -40.85
C LEU A 812 -18.23 16.81 -40.89
N TYR A 813 -17.07 16.34 -40.54
CA TYR A 813 -15.86 17.17 -40.45
C TYR A 813 -14.88 16.82 -41.58
N ASN A 814 -14.19 17.78 -42.09
CA ASN A 814 -12.98 17.55 -42.86
C ASN A 814 -11.83 17.30 -41.89
N LEU A 815 -11.43 16.03 -41.73
CA LEU A 815 -10.32 15.63 -40.83
C LEU A 815 -8.98 15.60 -41.58
N ALA A 816 -8.99 15.46 -42.93
CA ALA A 816 -7.80 15.40 -43.75
C ALA A 816 -7.37 16.82 -44.15
N ILE A 817 -6.89 17.58 -43.18
CA ILE A 817 -6.45 18.97 -43.43
C ILE A 817 -4.97 18.92 -43.78
N ASP A 818 -4.64 19.26 -45.03
CA ASP A 818 -3.28 19.39 -45.53
C ASP A 818 -2.68 20.77 -45.17
#